data_f4cd854420b5692cb76dad1288d4acd8
#
_entry.id   f4cd854420b5692cb76dad1288d4acd8
#
_cell.length_a   1.000
_cell.length_b   1.000
_cell.length_c   1.000
_cell.angle_alpha   90.00
_cell.angle_beta   90.00
_cell.angle_gamma   90.00
#
_symmetry.space_group_name_H-M   'P 1'
#
loop_
_entity.id
_entity.type
_entity.pdbx_description
1 polymer ?
#
loop_
_entity_poly.entity_id
_entity_poly.type
_entity_poly.pdbx_seq_one_letter_code
_entity_poly.pdbx_strand_id
1 'polypeptide(L)'
;MADYRKTLNLPETPFPMRGDLARREPQWVRAWQEGRLYERIRAAARGRPMFVLHDGPPYANGDIHIGHAVNKILKDIIVRSKTLAGFDAPYVPGWDCHGLPIEHQIEKTHGKALPAARARRLCRDYAAEQIERQKRDFIRLGVLGDWDDPYLTMAYATEADELRALGELYRKGYLFKGLKPVNWCFDCGSALAEAEVEYQDKRSPAIDVGFPLLDDGHERARVGEAFGLDAGQLADAAVYAVIWTTTPWTIPANQALNVHPALRYELVRTARGLLILAADLRPAALARFGLEGEVLATCTGEALELIRFNHPFYARSAPVYLGDYVTTDAGTGIVHSAPAYGLEDYESCRRYGMAIEDILTPVMGDGRYAESLPKFGGMNIWRAADAIIEAIDGAGCLFARAEIRHQYMHCWRHKTPLVYRATTQWFVGMDTVPRHEGPTLRETALCAIDATRFYPEWGRARLHAMISNRPDWCVSRQRNWGVPIPFFLHRESGEPHPRTMDLLEQVACRVEREGIEAWFRLDPAELLGDEARDYVAMRDTLDVWFDSGSTHWSVMRSRRGSERFTYPADLYLEGSDQHRGWFHSSLLVGCAMDGRAPYRSLLTHGFVVDGDGHKMSKSRGNVIAPQQVSDSLGAEILRLWVAATDYSGELSISKEILDRVVETYRRLRNTLRFLLANTADFDAATALLPVADWAEIDRYALALTRRLQAQCEADYARFEFHRVVQAVQSFCAEDLGAFYLDILKDRLYTTAADGQARRAAQSALWHITQTLVRLIAPILAFTAEEIWGLLHPGDESASVMLSTWYSLPEQPDEDALHARWTNLRALRAQVLREMEVARSAGLIGSSLQAEVELGAVGERHALLESLGDELRFMLIASAVNLTRVGEADEEFVRVRASAHRKCVRCWHYRADVGSDPEHPELCGRCIGNLHGLGETRRYA
;
A
#
# COMPACT_ATOMS: atom_id res chain seq x y z
N MET A 1 -35.85 57.22 -11.29
CA MET A 1 -34.53 56.70 -11.68
C MET A 1 -34.73 55.30 -12.20
N ALA A 2 -34.23 54.99 -13.38
CA ALA A 2 -34.25 53.60 -13.89
C ALA A 2 -33.32 52.73 -13.03
N ASP A 3 -33.79 51.55 -12.61
CA ASP A 3 -32.98 50.59 -11.86
C ASP A 3 -32.10 49.78 -12.83
N TYR A 4 -30.93 50.32 -13.18
CA TYR A 4 -29.97 49.71 -14.10
C TYR A 4 -29.31 48.42 -13.54
N ARG A 5 -29.52 48.06 -12.24
CA ARG A 5 -29.03 46.79 -11.68
C ARG A 5 -29.68 45.60 -12.32
N LYS A 6 -30.93 45.71 -12.73
CA LYS A 6 -31.69 44.67 -13.43
C LYS A 6 -31.23 44.42 -14.86
N THR A 7 -30.37 45.28 -15.42
CA THR A 7 -29.80 45.13 -16.77
C THR A 7 -28.43 44.43 -16.75
N LEU A 8 -27.93 44.06 -15.60
CA LEU A 8 -26.68 43.32 -15.48
C LEU A 8 -26.94 41.83 -15.73
N ASN A 9 -26.01 41.17 -16.42
CA ASN A 9 -26.02 39.71 -16.60
C ASN A 9 -25.46 39.03 -15.33
N LEU A 10 -26.24 39.02 -14.26
CA LEU A 10 -25.78 38.45 -13.01
C LEU A 10 -25.74 36.91 -13.07
N PRO A 11 -24.68 36.30 -12.53
CA PRO A 11 -24.51 34.85 -12.59
C PRO A 11 -25.52 34.10 -11.68
N GLU A 12 -26.22 33.12 -12.23
CA GLU A 12 -27.14 32.24 -11.50
C GLU A 12 -26.83 30.79 -11.79
N THR A 13 -26.94 29.90 -10.81
CA THR A 13 -26.74 28.45 -10.98
C THR A 13 -27.46 27.67 -9.90
N PRO A 14 -28.06 26.52 -10.25
CA PRO A 14 -28.60 25.58 -9.27
C PRO A 14 -27.52 24.85 -8.47
N PHE A 15 -26.23 24.97 -8.87
CA PHE A 15 -25.11 24.37 -8.13
C PHE A 15 -24.95 25.07 -6.77
N PRO A 16 -25.21 24.38 -5.65
CA PRO A 16 -25.26 25.01 -4.33
C PRO A 16 -23.85 25.42 -3.86
N MET A 17 -23.78 26.49 -3.10
CA MET A 17 -22.52 26.97 -2.52
C MET A 17 -21.90 25.94 -1.55
N ARG A 18 -22.73 25.27 -0.74
CA ARG A 18 -22.31 24.21 0.18
C ARG A 18 -22.48 22.86 -0.47
N GLY A 19 -21.44 21.99 -0.36
CA GLY A 19 -21.48 20.63 -0.91
C GLY A 19 -22.49 19.72 -0.17
N ASP A 20 -22.62 19.89 1.15
CA ASP A 20 -23.45 19.04 2.04
C ASP A 20 -23.21 17.54 1.74
N LEU A 21 -21.92 17.18 1.61
CA LEU A 21 -21.46 15.92 1.05
C LEU A 21 -21.99 14.71 1.82
N ALA A 22 -21.85 14.70 3.14
CA ALA A 22 -22.27 13.60 3.99
C ALA A 22 -23.75 13.20 3.75
N ARG A 23 -24.63 14.19 3.46
CA ARG A 23 -26.05 13.99 3.21
C ARG A 23 -26.36 13.65 1.74
N ARG A 24 -25.61 14.22 0.80
CA ARG A 24 -25.92 14.13 -0.63
C ARG A 24 -25.23 12.95 -1.33
N GLU A 25 -24.01 12.59 -0.95
CA GLU A 25 -23.28 11.47 -1.54
C GLU A 25 -24.03 10.14 -1.55
N PRO A 26 -24.76 9.73 -0.49
CA PRO A 26 -25.54 8.50 -0.54
C PRO A 26 -26.61 8.46 -1.63
N GLN A 27 -27.06 9.63 -2.12
CA GLN A 27 -28.03 9.70 -3.23
C GLN A 27 -27.36 9.37 -4.57
N TRP A 28 -26.11 9.89 -4.80
CA TRP A 28 -25.33 9.54 -6.00
C TRP A 28 -24.93 8.07 -5.98
N VAL A 29 -24.45 7.57 -4.83
CA VAL A 29 -24.13 6.13 -4.70
C VAL A 29 -25.32 5.27 -5.10
N ARG A 30 -26.52 5.59 -4.62
CA ARG A 30 -27.75 4.88 -4.98
C ARG A 30 -28.05 5.01 -6.48
N ALA A 31 -27.97 6.22 -7.04
CA ALA A 31 -28.21 6.47 -8.46
C ALA A 31 -27.22 5.69 -9.36
N TRP A 32 -25.93 5.61 -8.96
CA TRP A 32 -24.93 4.82 -9.68
C TRP A 32 -25.23 3.33 -9.68
N GLN A 33 -25.70 2.79 -8.54
CA GLN A 33 -26.08 1.38 -8.41
C GLN A 33 -27.36 1.06 -9.21
N GLU A 34 -28.43 1.83 -8.99
CA GLU A 34 -29.71 1.67 -9.71
C GLU A 34 -29.55 1.85 -11.22
N GLY A 35 -28.74 2.85 -11.63
CA GLY A 35 -28.39 3.12 -13.02
C GLY A 35 -27.33 2.20 -13.62
N ARG A 36 -26.81 1.22 -12.86
CA ARG A 36 -25.78 0.28 -13.27
C ARG A 36 -24.59 0.97 -13.96
N LEU A 37 -24.06 2.01 -13.31
CA LEU A 37 -23.02 2.86 -13.91
C LEU A 37 -21.76 2.08 -14.27
N TYR A 38 -21.31 1.17 -13.42
CA TYR A 38 -20.10 0.38 -13.67
C TYR A 38 -20.23 -0.46 -14.96
N GLU A 39 -21.33 -1.17 -15.15
CA GLU A 39 -21.56 -2.00 -16.35
C GLU A 39 -21.67 -1.13 -17.62
N ARG A 40 -22.25 0.05 -17.51
CA ARG A 40 -22.32 1.02 -18.60
C ARG A 40 -20.93 1.54 -18.99
N ILE A 41 -20.08 1.83 -18.02
CA ILE A 41 -18.67 2.19 -18.24
C ILE A 41 -17.95 1.04 -18.97
N ARG A 42 -18.13 -0.20 -18.51
CA ARG A 42 -17.53 -1.38 -19.15
C ARG A 42 -18.03 -1.56 -20.59
N ALA A 43 -19.33 -1.36 -20.82
CA ALA A 43 -19.90 -1.43 -22.16
C ALA A 43 -19.36 -0.34 -23.10
N ALA A 44 -19.23 0.90 -22.61
CA ALA A 44 -18.68 2.02 -23.37
C ALA A 44 -17.17 1.90 -23.66
N ALA A 45 -16.43 1.17 -22.80
CA ALA A 45 -15.01 0.95 -22.96
C ALA A 45 -14.67 -0.27 -23.82
N ARG A 46 -15.66 -1.05 -24.28
CA ARG A 46 -15.43 -2.27 -25.04
C ARG A 46 -14.62 -2.01 -26.32
N GLY A 47 -13.56 -2.79 -26.52
CA GLY A 47 -12.65 -2.66 -27.65
C GLY A 47 -11.51 -1.66 -27.47
N ARG A 48 -11.46 -0.94 -26.35
CA ARG A 48 -10.31 -0.12 -25.98
C ARG A 48 -9.17 -1.01 -25.47
N PRO A 49 -7.92 -0.51 -25.44
CA PRO A 49 -6.81 -1.20 -24.78
C PRO A 49 -7.16 -1.48 -23.31
N MET A 50 -6.88 -2.71 -22.84
CA MET A 50 -7.18 -3.08 -21.47
C MET A 50 -6.09 -2.60 -20.51
N PHE A 51 -6.48 -2.14 -19.33
CA PHE A 51 -5.60 -1.88 -18.18
C PHE A 51 -6.13 -2.64 -16.96
N VAL A 52 -5.43 -3.69 -16.56
CA VAL A 52 -5.87 -4.58 -15.46
C VAL A 52 -5.18 -4.17 -14.16
N LEU A 53 -5.96 -3.63 -13.23
CA LEU A 53 -5.61 -3.52 -11.82
C LEU A 53 -6.27 -4.68 -11.09
N HIS A 54 -5.46 -5.72 -10.72
CA HIS A 54 -5.98 -6.84 -9.93
C HIS A 54 -6.03 -6.45 -8.45
N ASP A 55 -7.18 -6.68 -7.82
CA ASP A 55 -7.40 -6.30 -6.42
C ASP A 55 -6.73 -7.31 -5.48
N GLY A 56 -5.89 -6.85 -4.54
CA GLY A 56 -5.49 -7.64 -3.39
C GLY A 56 -6.67 -7.78 -2.43
N PRO A 57 -7.04 -9.02 -2.04
CA PRO A 57 -8.25 -9.24 -1.28
C PRO A 57 -8.09 -8.80 0.18
N PRO A 58 -8.86 -7.82 0.67
CA PRO A 58 -8.92 -7.55 2.11
C PRO A 58 -9.46 -8.76 2.85
N TYR A 59 -9.06 -8.92 4.10
CA TYR A 59 -9.47 -10.02 4.93
C TYR A 59 -10.92 -9.85 5.43
N ALA A 60 -11.75 -10.90 5.29
CA ALA A 60 -13.18 -10.87 5.64
C ALA A 60 -13.42 -10.94 7.16
N ASN A 61 -12.87 -9.97 7.92
CA ASN A 61 -12.94 -9.97 9.39
C ASN A 61 -12.95 -8.54 9.96
N GLY A 62 -14.09 -8.11 10.48
CA GLY A 62 -14.28 -6.82 11.14
C GLY A 62 -14.56 -5.66 10.18
N ASP A 63 -14.67 -4.46 10.75
CA ASP A 63 -14.93 -3.23 10.00
C ASP A 63 -13.71 -2.78 9.24
N ILE A 64 -13.93 -2.02 8.16
CA ILE A 64 -12.81 -1.37 7.46
C ILE A 64 -12.17 -0.31 8.36
N HIS A 65 -10.87 -0.15 8.23
CA HIS A 65 -10.10 0.92 8.86
C HIS A 65 -9.58 1.91 7.83
N ILE A 66 -8.99 3.00 8.29
CA ILE A 66 -8.54 4.09 7.40
C ILE A 66 -7.52 3.63 6.33
N GLY A 67 -6.68 2.64 6.64
CA GLY A 67 -5.77 2.04 5.65
C GLY A 67 -6.50 1.33 4.51
N HIS A 68 -7.60 0.63 4.78
CA HIS A 68 -8.47 0.08 3.74
C HIS A 68 -9.09 1.18 2.87
N ALA A 69 -9.50 2.31 3.49
CA ALA A 69 -10.04 3.43 2.74
C ALA A 69 -8.99 4.05 1.80
N VAL A 70 -7.75 4.27 2.28
CA VAL A 70 -6.63 4.74 1.44
C VAL A 70 -6.43 3.80 0.25
N ASN A 71 -6.31 2.50 0.51
CA ASN A 71 -6.07 1.48 -0.51
C ASN A 71 -7.16 1.50 -1.60
N LYS A 72 -8.42 1.41 -1.22
CA LYS A 72 -9.54 1.36 -2.18
C LYS A 72 -9.77 2.68 -2.91
N ILE A 73 -9.53 3.83 -2.26
CA ILE A 73 -9.61 5.14 -2.90
C ILE A 73 -8.50 5.29 -3.96
N LEU A 74 -7.24 4.89 -3.66
CA LEU A 74 -6.15 4.93 -4.64
C LEU A 74 -6.46 4.05 -5.86
N LYS A 75 -6.97 2.84 -5.65
CA LYS A 75 -7.40 1.93 -6.73
C LYS A 75 -8.49 2.56 -7.59
N ASP A 76 -9.51 3.16 -6.97
CA ASP A 76 -10.61 3.81 -7.69
C ASP A 76 -10.14 5.03 -8.49
N ILE A 77 -9.23 5.86 -7.94
CA ILE A 77 -8.62 6.99 -8.66
C ILE A 77 -7.89 6.48 -9.91
N ILE A 78 -7.13 5.38 -9.80
CA ILE A 78 -6.42 4.78 -10.92
C ILE A 78 -7.40 4.27 -11.98
N VAL A 79 -8.39 3.48 -11.58
CA VAL A 79 -9.38 2.91 -12.50
C VAL A 79 -10.15 4.02 -13.25
N ARG A 80 -10.59 5.07 -12.54
CA ARG A 80 -11.27 6.22 -13.13
C ARG A 80 -10.36 7.00 -14.08
N SER A 81 -9.12 7.29 -13.69
CA SER A 81 -8.19 8.02 -14.53
C SER A 81 -7.80 7.23 -15.79
N LYS A 82 -7.61 5.92 -15.69
CA LYS A 82 -7.36 5.06 -16.84
C LYS A 82 -8.57 4.97 -17.78
N THR A 83 -9.80 4.91 -17.22
CA THR A 83 -11.04 4.97 -18.01
C THR A 83 -11.13 6.26 -18.82
N LEU A 84 -10.88 7.42 -18.18
CA LEU A 84 -10.86 8.72 -18.86
C LEU A 84 -9.70 8.84 -19.86
N ALA A 85 -8.60 8.15 -19.63
CA ALA A 85 -7.47 8.06 -20.57
C ALA A 85 -7.74 7.13 -21.77
N GLY A 86 -8.95 6.58 -21.90
CA GLY A 86 -9.35 5.75 -23.03
C GLY A 86 -9.03 4.26 -22.90
N PHE A 87 -8.74 3.77 -21.71
CA PHE A 87 -8.58 2.34 -21.46
C PHE A 87 -9.89 1.67 -21.07
N ASP A 88 -9.96 0.37 -21.31
CA ASP A 88 -10.89 -0.53 -20.68
C ASP A 88 -10.28 -1.01 -19.36
N ALA A 89 -10.70 -0.44 -18.23
CA ALA A 89 -10.12 -0.68 -16.92
C ALA A 89 -11.09 -1.45 -16.00
N PRO A 90 -11.11 -2.82 -16.09
CA PRO A 90 -11.94 -3.63 -15.20
C PRO A 90 -11.43 -3.58 -13.76
N TYR A 91 -12.37 -3.53 -12.82
CA TYR A 91 -12.08 -3.68 -11.39
C TYR A 91 -13.07 -4.64 -10.75
N VAL A 92 -12.56 -5.82 -10.37
CA VAL A 92 -13.32 -6.84 -9.64
C VAL A 92 -12.78 -6.88 -8.22
N PRO A 93 -13.54 -6.41 -7.22
CA PRO A 93 -13.14 -6.46 -5.83
C PRO A 93 -13.11 -7.90 -5.33
N GLY A 94 -12.26 -8.19 -4.34
CA GLY A 94 -12.15 -9.53 -3.78
C GLY A 94 -12.05 -9.54 -2.28
N TRP A 95 -12.19 -10.74 -1.68
CA TRP A 95 -12.00 -10.99 -0.25
C TRP A 95 -11.26 -12.29 0.02
N ASP A 96 -10.34 -12.22 1.01
CA ASP A 96 -9.68 -13.37 1.60
C ASP A 96 -10.53 -13.88 2.78
N CYS A 97 -10.95 -15.15 2.72
CA CYS A 97 -12.06 -15.66 3.54
C CYS A 97 -11.67 -16.80 4.48
N HIS A 98 -10.44 -17.33 4.42
CA HIS A 98 -10.01 -18.47 5.22
C HIS A 98 -9.03 -18.08 6.33
N GLY A 99 -8.66 -19.03 7.17
CA GLY A 99 -7.56 -18.92 8.12
C GLY A 99 -7.92 -18.54 9.55
N LEU A 100 -6.87 -18.41 10.34
CA LEU A 100 -6.92 -18.27 11.78
C LEU A 100 -7.77 -17.12 12.33
N PRO A 101 -7.76 -15.89 11.78
CA PRO A 101 -8.51 -14.79 12.40
C PRO A 101 -10.01 -15.01 12.47
N ILE A 102 -10.60 -15.66 11.45
CA ILE A 102 -12.02 -16.01 11.41
C ILE A 102 -12.29 -17.20 12.35
N GLU A 103 -11.47 -18.26 12.27
CA GLU A 103 -11.60 -19.42 13.14
C GLU A 103 -11.53 -19.03 14.62
N HIS A 104 -10.57 -18.17 14.97
CA HIS A 104 -10.42 -17.67 16.34
C HIS A 104 -11.63 -16.83 16.82
N GLN A 105 -12.26 -16.06 15.92
CA GLN A 105 -13.47 -15.32 16.28
C GLN A 105 -14.64 -16.26 16.60
N ILE A 106 -14.76 -17.36 15.83
CA ILE A 106 -15.75 -18.40 16.09
C ILE A 106 -15.45 -19.14 17.40
N GLU A 107 -14.18 -19.48 17.66
CA GLU A 107 -13.75 -20.08 18.91
C GLU A 107 -14.05 -19.20 20.14
N LYS A 108 -13.83 -17.90 20.04
CA LYS A 108 -14.18 -16.93 21.11
C LYS A 108 -15.67 -16.91 21.42
N THR A 109 -16.49 -17.01 20.38
CA THR A 109 -17.94 -16.87 20.50
C THR A 109 -18.61 -18.18 20.95
N HIS A 110 -18.08 -19.33 20.48
CA HIS A 110 -18.71 -20.64 20.63
C HIS A 110 -17.87 -21.67 21.41
N GLY A 111 -16.61 -21.33 21.80
CA GLY A 111 -15.67 -22.23 22.46
C GLY A 111 -14.84 -23.07 21.48
N LYS A 112 -13.74 -23.65 21.97
CA LYS A 112 -12.79 -24.45 21.15
C LYS A 112 -13.26 -25.88 20.84
N ALA A 113 -14.25 -26.42 21.56
CA ALA A 113 -14.70 -27.80 21.46
C ALA A 113 -15.82 -28.01 20.42
N LEU A 114 -15.85 -27.24 19.36
CA LEU A 114 -16.83 -27.39 18.28
C LEU A 114 -16.49 -28.58 17.36
N PRO A 115 -17.49 -29.39 16.91
CA PRO A 115 -17.28 -30.30 15.80
C PRO A 115 -16.77 -29.56 14.55
N ALA A 116 -15.73 -30.12 13.90
CA ALA A 116 -15.03 -29.45 12.80
C ALA A 116 -15.97 -28.97 11.66
N ALA A 117 -16.92 -29.79 11.23
CA ALA A 117 -17.89 -29.41 10.19
C ALA A 117 -18.80 -28.23 10.62
N ARG A 118 -19.15 -28.15 11.91
CA ARG A 118 -19.92 -27.01 12.45
C ARG A 118 -19.06 -25.75 12.52
N ALA A 119 -17.79 -25.89 12.93
CA ALA A 119 -16.84 -24.77 12.97
C ALA A 119 -16.65 -24.17 11.57
N ARG A 120 -16.41 -24.98 10.54
CA ARG A 120 -16.27 -24.54 9.15
C ARG A 120 -17.50 -23.79 8.63
N ARG A 121 -18.69 -24.33 8.89
CA ARG A 121 -19.94 -23.64 8.51
C ARG A 121 -20.07 -22.26 9.17
N LEU A 122 -19.84 -22.16 10.48
CA LEU A 122 -19.89 -20.90 11.21
C LEU A 122 -18.82 -19.90 10.72
N CYS A 123 -17.63 -20.37 10.34
CA CYS A 123 -16.58 -19.52 9.75
C CYS A 123 -17.04 -18.95 8.39
N ARG A 124 -17.63 -19.77 7.52
CA ARG A 124 -18.15 -19.36 6.22
C ARG A 124 -19.28 -18.32 6.38
N ASP A 125 -20.24 -18.58 7.28
CA ASP A 125 -21.35 -17.68 7.56
C ASP A 125 -20.85 -16.33 8.09
N TYR A 126 -19.88 -16.37 9.02
CA TYR A 126 -19.26 -15.16 9.57
C TYR A 126 -18.51 -14.36 8.49
N ALA A 127 -17.68 -15.01 7.66
CA ALA A 127 -16.98 -14.34 6.59
C ALA A 127 -17.95 -13.64 5.62
N ALA A 128 -19.05 -14.34 5.24
CA ALA A 128 -20.08 -13.75 4.37
C ALA A 128 -20.71 -12.50 4.98
N GLU A 129 -21.01 -12.49 6.28
CA GLU A 129 -21.52 -11.32 6.97
C GLU A 129 -20.52 -10.15 6.94
N GLN A 130 -19.24 -10.42 7.21
CA GLN A 130 -18.20 -9.38 7.20
C GLN A 130 -17.98 -8.79 5.80
N ILE A 131 -18.05 -9.62 4.76
CA ILE A 131 -17.96 -9.17 3.36
C ILE A 131 -19.06 -8.14 3.07
N GLU A 132 -20.31 -8.42 3.41
CA GLU A 132 -21.42 -7.51 3.15
C GLU A 132 -21.30 -6.19 3.93
N ARG A 133 -20.69 -6.21 5.11
CA ARG A 133 -20.39 -4.99 5.89
C ARG A 133 -19.34 -4.15 5.19
N GLN A 134 -18.20 -4.75 4.86
CA GLN A 134 -17.07 -4.07 4.21
C GLN A 134 -17.45 -3.57 2.80
N LYS A 135 -18.21 -4.35 2.04
CA LYS A 135 -18.73 -3.97 0.71
C LYS A 135 -19.54 -2.67 0.78
N ARG A 136 -20.47 -2.56 1.73
CA ARG A 136 -21.26 -1.33 1.93
C ARG A 136 -20.38 -0.12 2.22
N ASP A 137 -19.36 -0.29 3.05
CA ASP A 137 -18.45 0.78 3.41
C ASP A 137 -17.58 1.21 2.21
N PHE A 138 -17.07 0.28 1.40
CA PHE A 138 -16.33 0.61 0.19
C PHE A 138 -17.19 1.31 -0.87
N ILE A 139 -18.41 0.85 -1.07
CA ILE A 139 -19.38 1.52 -1.94
C ILE A 139 -19.69 2.94 -1.43
N ARG A 140 -19.82 3.14 -0.11
CA ARG A 140 -20.03 4.46 0.51
C ARG A 140 -18.86 5.43 0.22
N LEU A 141 -17.64 4.94 0.06
CA LEU A 141 -16.47 5.75 -0.35
C LEU A 141 -16.52 6.18 -1.83
N GLY A 142 -17.51 5.74 -2.58
CA GLY A 142 -17.66 6.04 -4.01
C GLY A 142 -16.81 5.17 -4.92
N VAL A 143 -16.33 4.04 -4.45
CA VAL A 143 -15.51 3.09 -5.24
C VAL A 143 -16.39 2.38 -6.25
N LEU A 144 -16.05 2.49 -7.54
CA LEU A 144 -16.68 1.77 -8.63
C LEU A 144 -16.02 0.40 -8.84
N GLY A 145 -16.83 -0.61 -9.12
CA GLY A 145 -16.35 -1.97 -9.35
C GLY A 145 -17.48 -2.96 -9.59
N ASP A 146 -17.14 -4.19 -9.91
CA ASP A 146 -18.08 -5.30 -10.07
C ASP A 146 -18.51 -5.83 -8.69
N TRP A 147 -19.33 -5.05 -8.00
CA TRP A 147 -19.80 -5.38 -6.65
C TRP A 147 -20.83 -6.52 -6.63
N ASP A 148 -21.43 -6.86 -7.77
CA ASP A 148 -22.41 -7.93 -7.89
C ASP A 148 -21.79 -9.30 -8.13
N ASP A 149 -20.57 -9.34 -8.70
CA ASP A 149 -19.79 -10.57 -8.93
C ASP A 149 -18.34 -10.41 -8.40
N PRO A 150 -18.14 -10.14 -7.09
CA PRO A 150 -16.81 -10.06 -6.50
C PRO A 150 -16.17 -11.46 -6.46
N TYR A 151 -14.83 -11.53 -6.39
CA TYR A 151 -14.19 -12.80 -6.13
C TYR A 151 -14.03 -13.08 -4.63
N LEU A 152 -14.25 -14.32 -4.20
CA LEU A 152 -14.11 -14.76 -2.82
C LEU A 152 -13.21 -15.99 -2.79
N THR A 153 -12.17 -16.02 -1.94
CA THR A 153 -11.33 -17.22 -1.81
C THR A 153 -12.14 -18.44 -1.33
N MET A 154 -13.24 -18.22 -0.61
CA MET A 154 -14.17 -19.29 -0.19
C MET A 154 -15.24 -19.66 -1.23
N ALA A 155 -15.24 -19.07 -2.44
CA ALA A 155 -16.14 -19.52 -3.50
C ALA A 155 -15.72 -20.91 -3.98
N TYR A 156 -16.67 -21.82 -4.16
CA TYR A 156 -16.38 -23.23 -4.49
C TYR A 156 -15.50 -23.41 -5.73
N ALA A 157 -15.72 -22.56 -6.74
CA ALA A 157 -14.88 -22.56 -7.93
C ALA A 157 -13.45 -22.10 -7.62
N THR A 158 -13.28 -21.08 -6.75
CA THR A 158 -11.96 -20.58 -6.33
C THR A 158 -11.24 -21.64 -5.50
N GLU A 159 -11.92 -22.27 -4.51
CA GLU A 159 -11.39 -23.38 -3.71
C GLU A 159 -10.88 -24.53 -4.62
N ALA A 160 -11.63 -24.87 -5.67
CA ALA A 160 -11.23 -25.89 -6.63
C ALA A 160 -10.02 -25.48 -7.48
N ASP A 161 -9.96 -24.21 -7.92
CA ASP A 161 -8.85 -23.71 -8.70
C ASP A 161 -7.55 -23.57 -7.86
N GLU A 162 -7.66 -23.34 -6.56
CA GLU A 162 -6.53 -23.42 -5.63
C GLU A 162 -5.95 -24.83 -5.55
N LEU A 163 -6.81 -25.86 -5.48
CA LEU A 163 -6.36 -27.26 -5.52
C LEU A 163 -5.61 -27.54 -6.82
N ARG A 164 -6.11 -27.06 -7.96
CA ARG A 164 -5.43 -27.19 -9.26
C ARG A 164 -4.09 -26.46 -9.28
N ALA A 165 -4.02 -25.26 -8.69
CA ALA A 165 -2.75 -24.51 -8.55
C ALA A 165 -1.73 -25.29 -7.70
N LEU A 166 -2.16 -25.85 -6.56
CA LEU A 166 -1.32 -26.73 -5.73
C LEU A 166 -0.82 -27.95 -6.52
N GLY A 167 -1.73 -28.58 -7.27
CA GLY A 167 -1.39 -29.70 -8.15
C GLY A 167 -0.34 -29.34 -9.19
N GLU A 168 -0.41 -28.15 -9.76
CA GLU A 168 0.58 -27.66 -10.73
C GLU A 168 1.97 -27.51 -10.11
N LEU A 169 2.07 -26.93 -8.89
CA LEU A 169 3.32 -26.85 -8.14
C LEU A 169 3.89 -28.25 -7.83
N TYR A 170 3.02 -29.20 -7.42
CA TYR A 170 3.41 -30.59 -7.18
C TYR A 170 3.91 -31.28 -8.46
N ARG A 171 3.18 -31.14 -9.56
CA ARG A 171 3.55 -31.71 -10.87
C ARG A 171 4.92 -31.24 -11.35
N LYS A 172 5.23 -29.97 -11.13
CA LYS A 172 6.53 -29.38 -11.49
C LYS A 172 7.65 -29.73 -10.50
N GLY A 173 7.32 -30.27 -9.32
CA GLY A 173 8.30 -30.69 -8.33
C GLY A 173 8.75 -29.60 -7.36
N TYR A 174 8.08 -28.46 -7.32
CA TYR A 174 8.33 -27.42 -6.31
C TYR A 174 7.78 -27.78 -4.94
N LEU A 175 6.70 -28.59 -4.89
CA LEU A 175 6.07 -29.01 -3.65
C LEU A 175 6.66 -30.33 -3.16
N PHE A 176 7.16 -30.38 -1.93
CA PHE A 176 7.73 -31.55 -1.30
C PHE A 176 7.36 -31.66 0.18
N LYS A 177 7.41 -32.88 0.71
CA LYS A 177 7.20 -33.19 2.12
C LYS A 177 8.55 -33.27 2.82
N GLY A 178 8.68 -32.69 4.02
CA GLY A 178 9.92 -32.71 4.78
C GLY A 178 9.73 -32.48 6.28
N LEU A 179 10.69 -32.96 7.07
CA LEU A 179 10.83 -32.62 8.48
C LEU A 179 11.78 -31.44 8.59
N LYS A 180 11.28 -30.25 8.92
CA LYS A 180 12.08 -29.03 9.13
C LYS A 180 11.54 -28.23 10.31
N PRO A 181 12.40 -27.44 11.01
CA PRO A 181 11.91 -26.47 11.99
C PRO A 181 11.03 -25.42 11.33
N VAL A 182 9.84 -25.22 11.89
CA VAL A 182 8.88 -24.17 11.47
C VAL A 182 8.47 -23.34 12.67
N ASN A 183 8.03 -22.13 12.46
CA ASN A 183 7.39 -21.33 13.51
C ASN A 183 6.15 -22.06 14.02
N TRP A 184 6.12 -22.42 15.28
CA TRP A 184 5.03 -23.17 15.89
C TRP A 184 4.40 -22.42 17.04
N CYS A 185 3.08 -22.32 17.04
CA CYS A 185 2.29 -21.75 18.11
C CYS A 185 1.55 -22.85 18.87
N PHE A 186 1.79 -23.00 20.15
CA PHE A 186 1.14 -24.01 20.97
C PHE A 186 -0.35 -23.74 21.19
N ASP A 187 -0.74 -22.45 21.29
CA ASP A 187 -2.15 -22.05 21.42
C ASP A 187 -2.94 -22.24 20.14
N CYS A 188 -2.28 -22.07 19.00
CA CYS A 188 -2.82 -22.40 17.69
C CYS A 188 -2.84 -23.91 17.43
N GLY A 189 -1.89 -24.67 17.97
CA GLY A 189 -1.64 -26.07 17.62
C GLY A 189 -1.21 -26.25 16.15
N SER A 190 -0.52 -25.24 15.55
CA SER A 190 -0.22 -25.23 14.12
C SER A 190 1.06 -24.47 13.79
N ALA A 191 1.62 -24.77 12.62
CA ALA A 191 2.65 -23.97 11.98
C ALA A 191 2.13 -22.57 11.61
N LEU A 192 3.01 -21.58 11.61
CA LEU A 192 2.74 -20.19 11.21
C LEU A 192 3.66 -19.76 10.08
N ALA A 193 3.16 -18.86 9.21
CA ALA A 193 3.98 -18.16 8.22
C ALA A 193 4.86 -17.12 8.89
N GLU A 194 5.95 -16.70 8.24
CA GLU A 194 6.83 -15.63 8.71
C GLU A 194 6.08 -14.30 8.91
N ALA A 195 5.11 -13.98 8.06
CA ALA A 195 4.26 -12.80 8.17
C ALA A 195 3.34 -12.80 9.40
N GLU A 196 3.18 -13.94 10.05
CA GLU A 196 2.35 -14.13 11.25
C GLU A 196 3.15 -14.05 12.55
N VAL A 197 4.45 -13.74 12.48
CA VAL A 197 5.37 -13.61 13.60
C VAL A 197 5.57 -12.14 13.95
N GLU A 198 5.39 -11.81 15.21
CA GLU A 198 5.69 -10.48 15.77
C GLU A 198 6.81 -10.61 16.81
N TYR A 199 7.58 -9.55 17.00
CA TYR A 199 8.61 -9.51 18.05
C TYR A 199 8.14 -8.65 19.21
N GLN A 200 8.27 -9.17 20.42
CA GLN A 200 7.92 -8.47 21.65
C GLN A 200 9.01 -8.68 22.71
N ASP A 201 9.12 -7.75 23.64
CA ASP A 201 10.02 -7.90 24.77
C ASP A 201 9.60 -9.07 25.66
N LYS A 202 10.55 -9.98 25.90
CA LYS A 202 10.37 -11.12 26.81
C LYS A 202 11.53 -11.17 27.81
N ARG A 203 11.22 -11.52 29.05
CA ARG A 203 12.23 -11.94 30.03
C ARG A 203 12.46 -13.43 29.87
N SER A 204 13.74 -13.82 29.79
CA SER A 204 14.15 -15.21 29.66
C SER A 204 15.34 -15.50 30.57
N PRO A 205 15.43 -16.72 31.14
CA PRO A 205 16.66 -17.15 31.80
C PRO A 205 17.78 -17.29 30.77
N ALA A 206 18.92 -16.73 31.08
CA ALA A 206 20.16 -16.92 30.33
C ALA A 206 21.11 -17.76 31.18
N ILE A 207 21.65 -18.85 30.61
CA ILE A 207 22.55 -19.76 31.32
C ILE A 207 23.80 -20.04 30.51
N ASP A 208 24.91 -20.20 31.22
CA ASP A 208 26.19 -20.67 30.72
C ASP A 208 26.39 -22.15 31.18
N VAL A 209 26.53 -23.07 30.19
CA VAL A 209 26.52 -24.52 30.48
C VAL A 209 27.79 -25.16 29.91
N GLY A 210 28.54 -25.86 30.78
CA GLY A 210 29.71 -26.61 30.38
C GLY A 210 29.35 -28.02 29.89
N PHE A 211 29.75 -28.36 28.69
CA PHE A 211 29.71 -29.71 28.15
C PHE A 211 31.04 -30.38 28.45
N PRO A 212 31.10 -31.44 29.31
CA PRO A 212 32.36 -32.06 29.62
C PRO A 212 32.90 -32.86 28.44
N LEU A 213 34.19 -32.85 28.21
CA LEU A 213 34.86 -33.66 27.18
C LEU A 213 34.48 -35.09 27.32
N LEU A 214 34.25 -35.80 26.22
CA LEU A 214 34.03 -37.27 26.26
C LEU A 214 35.29 -37.93 26.82
N ASP A 215 35.11 -38.67 27.93
CA ASP A 215 36.23 -39.26 28.67
C ASP A 215 36.70 -40.54 27.99
N ASP A 216 37.31 -40.38 26.80
CA ASP A 216 38.11 -41.43 26.17
C ASP A 216 39.48 -40.81 25.81
N GLY A 217 40.54 -41.57 25.92
CA GLY A 217 41.91 -41.08 25.65
C GLY A 217 42.06 -40.48 24.26
N HIS A 218 41.19 -40.82 23.32
CA HIS A 218 41.20 -40.29 21.96
C HIS A 218 40.74 -38.84 21.88
N GLU A 219 39.60 -38.46 22.48
CA GLU A 219 39.13 -37.07 22.42
C GLU A 219 40.03 -36.11 23.21
N ARG A 220 40.60 -36.57 24.31
CA ARG A 220 41.62 -35.80 25.06
C ARG A 220 42.90 -35.54 24.24
N ALA A 221 43.37 -36.53 23.47
CA ALA A 221 44.47 -36.37 22.57
C ALA A 221 44.15 -35.36 21.44
N ARG A 222 42.93 -35.38 20.89
CA ARG A 222 42.49 -34.44 19.86
C ARG A 222 42.45 -33.01 20.39
N VAL A 223 42.00 -32.78 21.64
CA VAL A 223 42.08 -31.47 22.27
C VAL A 223 43.51 -31.01 22.43
N GLY A 224 44.46 -31.93 22.86
CA GLY A 224 45.86 -31.64 22.91
C GLY A 224 46.41 -31.23 21.54
N GLU A 225 46.13 -31.98 20.49
CA GLU A 225 46.54 -31.66 19.11
C GLU A 225 46.00 -30.31 18.65
N ALA A 226 44.71 -30.03 18.84
CA ALA A 226 44.07 -28.77 18.46
C ALA A 226 44.74 -27.54 19.11
N PHE A 227 45.13 -27.66 20.35
CA PHE A 227 45.78 -26.57 21.12
C PHE A 227 47.29 -26.65 21.13
N GLY A 228 47.91 -27.65 20.48
CA GLY A 228 49.38 -27.82 20.48
C GLY A 228 49.93 -28.13 21.84
N LEU A 229 49.21 -28.89 22.68
CA LEU A 229 49.59 -29.26 24.04
C LEU A 229 49.84 -30.76 24.18
N ASP A 230 50.85 -31.14 25.01
CA ASP A 230 51.11 -32.52 25.34
C ASP A 230 50.00 -33.13 26.26
N ALA A 231 49.80 -34.46 26.15
CA ALA A 231 48.79 -35.17 26.94
C ALA A 231 48.96 -34.97 28.46
N GLY A 232 50.19 -34.80 28.96
CA GLY A 232 50.47 -34.50 30.35
C GLY A 232 50.01 -33.15 30.85
N GLN A 233 49.86 -32.18 29.98
CA GLN A 233 49.37 -30.82 30.30
C GLN A 233 47.87 -30.77 30.47
N LEU A 234 47.17 -31.78 29.92
CA LEU A 234 45.71 -31.97 30.03
C LEU A 234 45.36 -33.03 31.07
N ALA A 235 46.34 -33.77 31.58
CA ALA A 235 46.11 -34.87 32.52
C ALA A 235 45.38 -34.39 33.77
N ASP A 236 44.43 -35.16 34.25
CA ASP A 236 43.62 -35.00 35.49
C ASP A 236 42.67 -33.78 35.57
N ALA A 237 42.69 -32.86 34.60
CA ALA A 237 41.73 -31.74 34.57
C ALA A 237 40.48 -32.05 33.77
N ALA A 238 39.29 -31.74 34.28
CA ALA A 238 38.05 -31.75 33.51
C ALA A 238 38.09 -30.64 32.41
N VAL A 239 37.77 -30.98 31.17
CA VAL A 239 37.72 -30.06 30.04
C VAL A 239 36.27 -29.80 29.67
N TYR A 240 35.88 -28.55 29.50
CA TYR A 240 34.51 -28.16 29.14
C TYR A 240 34.51 -27.26 27.93
N ALA A 241 33.63 -27.56 27.00
CA ALA A 241 33.13 -26.57 26.01
C ALA A 241 31.95 -25.81 26.66
N VAL A 242 32.10 -24.49 26.90
CA VAL A 242 31.05 -23.74 27.59
C VAL A 242 30.18 -23.01 26.57
N ILE A 243 28.87 -23.28 26.59
CA ILE A 243 27.87 -22.63 25.74
C ILE A 243 27.07 -21.63 26.54
N TRP A 244 26.42 -20.69 25.85
CA TRP A 244 25.46 -19.78 26.42
C TRP A 244 24.13 -19.89 25.69
N THR A 245 23.00 -19.95 26.44
CA THR A 245 21.66 -20.02 25.85
C THR A 245 20.63 -19.28 26.67
N THR A 246 19.61 -18.73 25.96
CA THR A 246 18.40 -18.13 26.55
C THR A 246 17.19 -19.06 26.51
N THR A 247 17.37 -20.26 25.99
CA THR A 247 16.34 -21.28 25.82
C THR A 247 16.75 -22.61 26.50
N PRO A 248 16.83 -22.68 27.84
CA PRO A 248 17.26 -23.90 28.57
C PRO A 248 16.42 -25.14 28.19
N TRP A 249 15.17 -24.92 27.79
CA TRP A 249 14.26 -25.98 27.38
C TRP A 249 14.71 -26.74 26.11
N THR A 250 15.69 -26.22 25.33
CA THR A 250 16.23 -26.94 24.17
C THR A 250 17.38 -27.88 24.54
N ILE A 251 18.02 -27.72 25.70
CA ILE A 251 19.14 -28.56 26.15
C ILE A 251 18.79 -30.06 26.12
N PRO A 252 17.60 -30.53 26.59
CA PRO A 252 17.25 -31.95 26.49
C PRO A 252 17.28 -32.54 25.07
N ALA A 253 17.22 -31.72 24.06
CA ALA A 253 17.30 -32.08 22.63
C ALA A 253 18.64 -31.76 21.97
N ASN A 254 19.66 -31.34 22.72
CA ASN A 254 20.98 -31.06 22.17
C ASN A 254 21.57 -32.30 21.47
N GLN A 255 22.16 -32.10 20.27
CA GLN A 255 22.81 -33.17 19.48
C GLN A 255 24.18 -32.76 18.94
N ALA A 256 24.55 -31.46 18.96
CA ALA A 256 25.88 -30.98 18.54
C ALA A 256 26.23 -29.68 19.25
N LEU A 257 27.49 -29.28 19.10
CA LEU A 257 28.01 -27.93 19.44
C LEU A 257 28.50 -27.29 18.15
N ASN A 258 28.36 -25.95 18.00
CA ASN A 258 28.88 -25.26 16.81
C ASN A 258 29.88 -24.18 17.20
N VAL A 259 30.97 -24.09 16.40
CA VAL A 259 32.03 -23.08 16.51
C VAL A 259 32.23 -22.41 15.14
N HIS A 260 32.68 -21.17 15.11
CA HIS A 260 33.03 -20.52 13.86
C HIS A 260 34.44 -20.95 13.41
N PRO A 261 34.66 -21.41 12.19
CA PRO A 261 35.94 -21.96 11.76
C PRO A 261 37.14 -20.99 11.92
N ALA A 262 36.93 -19.71 11.62
CA ALA A 262 37.98 -18.69 11.60
C ALA A 262 38.18 -17.96 12.96
N LEU A 263 37.24 -18.10 13.92
CA LEU A 263 37.42 -17.46 15.24
C LEU A 263 38.53 -18.19 16.06
N ARG A 264 39.19 -17.41 16.94
CA ARG A 264 40.14 -17.95 17.89
C ARG A 264 39.44 -18.40 19.16
N TYR A 265 39.77 -19.62 19.59
CA TYR A 265 39.35 -20.21 20.85
C TYR A 265 40.51 -20.43 21.76
N GLU A 266 40.30 -20.18 23.05
CA GLU A 266 41.33 -20.29 24.09
C GLU A 266 40.94 -21.40 25.05
N LEU A 267 41.95 -22.21 25.40
CA LEU A 267 41.84 -23.17 26.49
C LEU A 267 42.32 -22.49 27.77
N VAL A 268 41.38 -22.27 28.67
CA VAL A 268 41.57 -21.43 29.89
C VAL A 268 41.59 -22.32 31.13
N ARG A 269 42.65 -22.32 31.92
CA ARG A 269 42.71 -22.99 33.20
C ARG A 269 42.01 -22.16 34.27
N THR A 270 41.05 -22.78 34.96
CA THR A 270 40.29 -22.18 36.05
C THR A 270 40.20 -23.13 37.25
N ALA A 271 39.65 -22.65 38.37
CA ALA A 271 39.39 -23.48 39.56
C ALA A 271 38.35 -24.58 39.26
N ARG A 272 37.53 -24.48 38.17
CA ARG A 272 36.54 -25.49 37.78
C ARG A 272 36.98 -26.43 36.66
N GLY A 273 38.23 -26.34 36.25
CA GLY A 273 38.77 -27.12 35.14
C GLY A 273 39.25 -26.27 33.99
N LEU A 274 39.46 -26.90 32.83
CA LEU A 274 39.88 -26.26 31.58
C LEU A 274 38.64 -25.90 30.78
N LEU A 275 38.50 -24.62 30.45
CA LEU A 275 37.33 -24.10 29.68
C LEU A 275 37.76 -23.69 28.25
N ILE A 276 37.00 -24.13 27.26
CA ILE A 276 37.14 -23.68 25.88
C ILE A 276 36.14 -22.52 25.66
N LEU A 277 36.65 -21.34 25.29
CA LEU A 277 35.92 -20.10 25.12
C LEU A 277 36.45 -19.34 23.87
N ALA A 278 35.65 -18.61 23.16
CA ALA A 278 36.15 -17.67 22.17
C ALA A 278 37.01 -16.57 22.84
N ALA A 279 38.14 -16.25 22.21
CA ALA A 279 39.15 -15.33 22.80
C ALA A 279 38.55 -13.96 23.13
N ASP A 280 37.74 -13.41 22.23
CA ASP A 280 37.10 -12.09 22.38
C ASP A 280 36.06 -12.06 23.50
N LEU A 281 35.42 -13.18 23.82
CA LEU A 281 34.37 -13.30 24.83
C LEU A 281 34.86 -13.83 26.19
N ARG A 282 36.09 -14.38 26.24
CA ARG A 282 36.65 -14.92 27.51
C ARG A 282 36.56 -13.97 28.70
N PRO A 283 36.98 -12.68 28.60
CA PRO A 283 36.99 -11.81 29.77
C PRO A 283 35.57 -11.62 30.35
N ALA A 284 34.58 -11.43 29.45
CA ALA A 284 33.18 -11.27 29.85
C ALA A 284 32.59 -12.56 30.40
N ALA A 285 32.93 -13.71 29.83
CA ALA A 285 32.48 -15.01 30.28
C ALA A 285 33.01 -15.34 31.66
N LEU A 286 34.33 -15.21 31.88
CA LEU A 286 34.95 -15.45 33.20
C LEU A 286 34.38 -14.54 34.30
N ALA A 287 34.13 -13.28 33.95
CA ALA A 287 33.49 -12.33 34.90
C ALA A 287 32.07 -12.79 35.29
N ARG A 288 31.28 -13.30 34.33
CA ARG A 288 29.94 -13.87 34.61
C ARG A 288 30.03 -15.13 35.49
N PHE A 289 31.05 -15.95 35.29
CA PHE A 289 31.27 -17.17 36.05
C PHE A 289 31.82 -16.93 37.46
N GLY A 290 32.30 -15.71 37.70
CA GLY A 290 33.01 -15.39 38.96
C GLY A 290 34.33 -16.16 39.09
N LEU A 291 35.00 -16.45 37.96
CA LEU A 291 36.22 -17.20 37.87
C LEU A 291 37.38 -16.36 37.37
N GLU A 292 38.58 -16.63 37.90
CA GLU A 292 39.84 -16.21 37.28
C GLU A 292 40.37 -17.37 36.42
N GLY A 293 41.10 -17.03 35.33
CA GLY A 293 41.61 -18.04 34.44
C GLY A 293 42.90 -17.64 33.71
N GLU A 294 43.77 -18.61 33.57
CA GLU A 294 45.02 -18.52 32.82
C GLU A 294 44.81 -19.16 31.44
N VAL A 295 45.15 -18.43 30.34
CA VAL A 295 45.14 -18.97 28.99
C VAL A 295 46.36 -19.91 28.82
N LEU A 296 46.08 -21.16 28.54
CA LEU A 296 47.12 -22.16 28.31
C LEU A 296 47.56 -22.20 26.83
N ALA A 297 46.61 -22.13 25.92
CA ALA A 297 46.82 -22.22 24.49
C ALA A 297 45.63 -21.65 23.72
N THR A 298 45.85 -21.44 22.41
CA THR A 298 44.85 -20.88 21.50
C THR A 298 44.84 -21.72 20.21
N CYS A 299 43.64 -21.95 19.66
CA CYS A 299 43.47 -22.57 18.35
C CYS A 299 42.43 -21.83 17.52
N THR A 300 42.24 -22.20 16.25
CA THR A 300 41.09 -21.81 15.44
C THR A 300 39.93 -22.77 15.68
N GLY A 301 38.68 -22.33 15.44
CA GLY A 301 37.53 -23.21 15.54
C GLY A 301 37.61 -24.42 14.61
N GLU A 302 38.24 -24.29 13.42
CA GLU A 302 38.47 -25.40 12.50
C GLU A 302 39.23 -26.57 13.19
N ALA A 303 40.18 -26.28 14.11
CA ALA A 303 40.94 -27.30 14.82
C ALA A 303 40.07 -28.08 15.84
N LEU A 304 38.92 -27.54 16.25
CA LEU A 304 37.98 -28.18 17.18
C LEU A 304 36.95 -29.10 16.46
N GLU A 305 36.95 -29.12 15.13
CA GLU A 305 35.97 -29.88 14.33
C GLU A 305 35.92 -31.37 14.75
N LEU A 306 34.68 -31.89 14.94
CA LEU A 306 34.36 -33.25 15.31
C LEU A 306 34.94 -33.78 16.64
N ILE A 307 35.49 -32.90 17.51
CA ILE A 307 35.75 -33.26 18.92
C ILE A 307 34.43 -33.47 19.63
N ARG A 308 34.33 -34.52 20.44
CA ARG A 308 33.08 -34.91 21.09
C ARG A 308 33.06 -34.57 22.57
N PHE A 309 31.94 -33.97 22.99
CA PHE A 309 31.64 -33.63 24.37
C PHE A 309 30.43 -34.42 24.86
N ASN A 310 30.33 -34.68 26.13
CA ASN A 310 29.17 -35.32 26.74
C ASN A 310 28.03 -34.28 26.95
N HIS A 311 26.81 -34.73 26.77
CA HIS A 311 25.65 -33.99 27.20
C HIS A 311 25.67 -33.83 28.74
N PRO A 312 25.30 -32.68 29.34
CA PRO A 312 25.42 -32.40 30.79
C PRO A 312 24.78 -33.43 31.71
N PHE A 313 23.69 -34.08 31.28
CA PHE A 313 22.96 -35.02 32.15
C PHE A 313 22.35 -36.24 31.42
N TYR A 314 22.53 -36.40 30.12
CA TYR A 314 22.13 -37.55 29.34
C TYR A 314 23.33 -38.36 28.81
N ALA A 315 23.17 -39.67 28.69
CA ALA A 315 24.23 -40.54 28.17
C ALA A 315 24.31 -40.48 26.64
N ARG A 316 24.69 -39.32 26.10
CA ARG A 316 24.97 -39.12 24.69
C ARG A 316 26.07 -38.08 24.47
N SER A 317 26.74 -38.14 23.33
CA SER A 317 27.77 -37.18 22.95
C SER A 317 27.24 -36.10 22.02
N ALA A 318 27.85 -34.91 22.06
CA ALA A 318 27.67 -33.80 21.16
C ALA A 318 28.98 -33.52 20.43
N PRO A 319 29.10 -33.83 19.13
CA PRO A 319 30.24 -33.46 18.32
C PRO A 319 30.27 -31.95 18.05
N VAL A 320 31.48 -31.40 17.85
CA VAL A 320 31.67 -30.00 17.41
C VAL A 320 31.55 -29.92 15.89
N TYR A 321 30.68 -29.08 15.40
CA TYR A 321 30.50 -28.76 13.98
C TYR A 321 30.93 -27.35 13.69
N LEU A 322 31.27 -27.03 12.42
CA LEU A 322 31.62 -25.69 12.00
C LEU A 322 30.36 -24.96 11.50
N GLY A 323 30.18 -23.69 11.94
CA GLY A 323 29.07 -22.85 11.54
C GLY A 323 29.45 -21.38 11.47
N ASP A 324 29.38 -20.81 10.25
CA ASP A 324 29.71 -19.40 9.99
C ASP A 324 28.77 -18.41 10.70
N TYR A 325 27.61 -18.89 11.19
CA TYR A 325 26.62 -18.09 11.92
C TYR A 325 26.98 -17.85 13.40
N VAL A 326 28.02 -18.51 13.92
CA VAL A 326 28.46 -18.28 15.28
C VAL A 326 29.20 -16.93 15.37
N THR A 327 28.73 -16.03 16.23
CA THR A 327 29.27 -14.66 16.40
C THR A 327 29.91 -14.46 17.78
N THR A 328 30.61 -13.33 17.94
CA THR A 328 31.19 -12.87 19.20
C THR A 328 30.43 -11.69 19.82
N ASP A 329 29.15 -11.47 19.42
CA ASP A 329 28.34 -10.36 19.96
C ASP A 329 27.90 -10.60 21.40
N ALA A 330 27.70 -11.86 21.76
CA ALA A 330 27.32 -12.28 23.13
C ALA A 330 27.67 -13.75 23.41
N GLY A 331 27.62 -14.14 24.69
CA GLY A 331 27.77 -15.54 25.09
C GLY A 331 29.21 -15.96 25.31
N THR A 332 29.62 -17.08 24.70
CA THR A 332 30.91 -17.74 24.87
C THR A 332 31.62 -18.04 23.54
N GLY A 333 30.95 -17.81 22.39
CA GLY A 333 31.42 -18.16 21.05
C GLY A 333 31.26 -19.64 20.71
N ILE A 334 30.59 -20.43 21.55
CA ILE A 334 30.19 -21.82 21.27
C ILE A 334 28.66 -21.89 21.40
N VAL A 335 27.99 -22.39 20.38
CA VAL A 335 26.53 -22.53 20.34
C VAL A 335 26.16 -24.01 20.51
N HIS A 336 25.20 -24.31 21.40
CA HIS A 336 24.62 -25.64 21.43
C HIS A 336 23.59 -25.82 20.33
N SER A 337 23.59 -26.94 19.65
CA SER A 337 22.65 -27.21 18.55
C SER A 337 21.61 -28.25 18.92
N ALA A 338 20.36 -27.86 18.75
CA ALA A 338 19.20 -28.73 18.85
C ALA A 338 18.43 -28.66 17.49
N PRO A 339 18.75 -29.53 16.53
CA PRO A 339 18.29 -29.40 15.13
C PRO A 339 16.78 -29.37 14.95
N ALA A 340 16.01 -29.80 15.93
CA ALA A 340 14.55 -29.67 15.90
C ALA A 340 14.04 -28.26 16.24
N TYR A 341 14.88 -27.37 16.81
CA TYR A 341 14.44 -26.11 17.41
C TYR A 341 15.24 -24.88 16.95
N GLY A 342 16.09 -25.01 15.93
CA GLY A 342 16.82 -23.94 15.28
C GLY A 342 17.02 -24.24 13.80
N LEU A 343 16.90 -23.22 12.92
CA LEU A 343 17.10 -23.37 11.47
C LEU A 343 18.57 -23.64 11.15
N GLU A 344 19.47 -22.84 11.69
CA GLU A 344 20.91 -22.96 11.54
C GLU A 344 21.42 -24.28 12.15
N ASP A 345 20.86 -24.68 13.30
CA ASP A 345 21.17 -25.95 13.96
C ASP A 345 20.79 -27.15 13.05
N TYR A 346 19.59 -27.07 12.45
CA TYR A 346 19.11 -28.09 11.52
C TYR A 346 20.02 -28.17 10.28
N GLU A 347 20.34 -27.06 9.66
CA GLU A 347 21.20 -27.01 8.47
C GLU A 347 22.62 -27.51 8.75
N SER A 348 23.20 -27.11 9.90
CA SER A 348 24.51 -27.57 10.34
C SER A 348 24.54 -29.09 10.54
N CYS A 349 23.60 -29.63 11.32
CA CYS A 349 23.52 -31.08 11.58
C CYS A 349 23.30 -31.88 10.29
N ARG A 350 22.44 -31.39 9.37
CA ARG A 350 22.22 -32.02 8.05
C ARG A 350 23.47 -31.99 7.16
N ARG A 351 24.24 -30.91 7.18
CA ARG A 351 25.53 -30.79 6.44
C ARG A 351 26.53 -31.85 6.90
N TYR A 352 26.56 -32.17 8.18
CA TYR A 352 27.39 -33.23 8.74
C TYR A 352 26.78 -34.66 8.64
N GLY A 353 25.71 -34.82 7.84
CA GLY A 353 25.16 -36.12 7.48
C GLY A 353 24.18 -36.73 8.51
N MET A 354 23.72 -35.95 9.52
CA MET A 354 22.69 -36.43 10.45
C MET A 354 21.43 -36.83 9.68
N ALA A 355 20.97 -38.05 9.80
CA ALA A 355 19.74 -38.52 9.15
C ALA A 355 18.50 -37.82 9.78
N ILE A 356 17.43 -37.71 9.02
CA ILE A 356 16.19 -37.08 9.51
C ILE A 356 15.60 -37.83 10.70
N GLU A 357 15.71 -39.14 10.68
CA GLU A 357 15.23 -40.07 11.70
C GLU A 357 15.99 -39.93 13.04
N ASP A 358 17.23 -39.45 12.98
CA ASP A 358 18.08 -39.24 14.15
C ASP A 358 17.83 -37.89 14.86
N ILE A 359 17.03 -37.01 14.27
CA ILE A 359 16.71 -35.69 14.85
C ILE A 359 15.73 -35.86 16.00
N LEU A 360 16.16 -35.50 17.21
CA LEU A 360 15.36 -35.61 18.43
C LEU A 360 14.29 -34.51 18.49
N THR A 361 13.03 -34.93 18.53
CA THR A 361 11.86 -34.03 18.58
C THR A 361 11.03 -34.25 19.87
N PRO A 362 11.61 -34.04 21.06
CA PRO A 362 10.93 -34.40 22.33
C PRO A 362 9.77 -33.45 22.68
N VAL A 363 9.60 -32.27 22.06
CA VAL A 363 8.51 -31.34 22.37
C VAL A 363 7.32 -31.61 21.45
N MET A 364 6.18 -31.94 22.07
CA MET A 364 4.92 -32.21 21.39
C MET A 364 4.24 -30.91 20.89
N GLY A 365 3.19 -31.05 20.07
CA GLY A 365 2.48 -29.91 19.46
C GLY A 365 1.77 -29.00 20.47
N ASP A 366 1.53 -29.45 21.69
CA ASP A 366 0.93 -28.69 22.81
C ASP A 366 1.97 -28.01 23.73
N GLY A 367 3.27 -28.12 23.40
CA GLY A 367 4.38 -27.54 24.19
C GLY A 367 4.79 -28.38 25.40
N ARG A 368 4.37 -29.64 25.49
CA ARG A 368 4.84 -30.59 26.53
C ARG A 368 5.93 -31.46 25.95
N TYR A 369 6.83 -31.91 26.81
CA TYR A 369 7.73 -32.98 26.46
C TYR A 369 6.97 -34.30 26.36
N ALA A 370 7.39 -35.16 25.40
CA ALA A 370 6.90 -36.53 25.30
C ALA A 370 7.06 -37.27 26.64
N GLU A 371 6.07 -38.05 27.04
CA GLU A 371 6.11 -38.83 28.32
C GLU A 371 7.33 -39.74 28.43
N SER A 372 7.87 -40.17 27.30
CA SER A 372 9.07 -41.02 27.22
C SER A 372 10.38 -40.26 27.51
N LEU A 373 10.38 -38.91 27.56
CA LEU A 373 11.61 -38.13 27.81
C LEU A 373 12.04 -38.32 29.27
N PRO A 374 13.23 -38.88 29.55
CA PRO A 374 13.70 -39.04 30.92
C PRO A 374 13.75 -37.69 31.66
N LYS A 375 13.42 -37.70 32.94
CA LYS A 375 13.40 -36.55 33.88
C LYS A 375 12.31 -35.50 33.63
N PHE A 376 11.94 -35.21 32.37
CA PHE A 376 11.08 -34.05 32.04
C PHE A 376 9.78 -34.43 31.31
N GLY A 377 9.50 -35.75 31.09
CA GLY A 377 8.31 -36.20 30.38
C GLY A 377 7.01 -35.61 30.94
N GLY A 378 6.09 -35.19 30.07
CA GLY A 378 4.81 -34.54 30.38
C GLY A 378 4.90 -33.07 30.84
N MET A 379 6.08 -32.55 31.18
CA MET A 379 6.24 -31.14 31.60
C MET A 379 6.08 -30.18 30.43
N ASN A 380 5.41 -29.05 30.69
CA ASN A 380 5.39 -27.94 29.71
C ASN A 380 6.75 -27.24 29.65
N ILE A 381 7.27 -26.97 28.47
CA ILE A 381 8.63 -26.46 28.23
C ILE A 381 8.94 -25.15 29.01
N TRP A 382 7.95 -24.25 29.12
CA TRP A 382 8.14 -22.99 29.86
C TRP A 382 8.28 -23.19 31.36
N ARG A 383 7.64 -24.24 31.91
CA ARG A 383 7.73 -24.60 33.32
C ARG A 383 8.91 -25.54 33.63
N ALA A 384 9.38 -26.26 32.62
CA ALA A 384 10.51 -27.17 32.76
C ALA A 384 11.88 -26.45 32.83
N ALA A 385 11.95 -25.17 32.46
CA ALA A 385 13.20 -24.44 32.40
C ALA A 385 13.97 -24.47 33.75
N ASP A 386 13.31 -24.24 34.87
CA ASP A 386 13.96 -24.29 36.21
C ASP A 386 14.41 -25.73 36.55
N ALA A 387 13.63 -26.75 36.31
CA ALA A 387 14.00 -28.14 36.54
C ALA A 387 15.20 -28.61 35.69
N ILE A 388 15.30 -28.08 34.45
CA ILE A 388 16.45 -28.31 33.57
C ILE A 388 17.70 -27.64 34.12
N ILE A 389 17.58 -26.39 34.58
CA ILE A 389 18.67 -25.63 35.17
C ILE A 389 19.17 -26.36 36.44
N GLU A 390 18.26 -26.84 37.31
CA GLU A 390 18.60 -27.64 38.49
C GLU A 390 19.30 -28.97 38.10
N ALA A 391 18.90 -29.62 37.03
CA ALA A 391 19.56 -30.84 36.54
C ALA A 391 20.98 -30.56 36.02
N ILE A 392 21.19 -29.42 35.36
CA ILE A 392 22.52 -28.98 34.92
C ILE A 392 23.41 -28.60 36.10
N ASP A 393 22.87 -27.91 37.07
CA ASP A 393 23.59 -27.54 38.33
C ASP A 393 23.96 -28.81 39.14
N GLY A 394 23.02 -29.73 39.34
CA GLY A 394 23.25 -31.00 40.01
C GLY A 394 24.31 -31.90 39.34
N ALA A 395 24.53 -31.69 38.03
CA ALA A 395 25.61 -32.34 37.26
C ALA A 395 26.95 -31.57 37.35
N GLY A 396 27.00 -30.44 38.03
CA GLY A 396 28.19 -29.56 38.12
C GLY A 396 28.50 -28.79 36.82
N CYS A 397 27.60 -28.77 35.89
CA CYS A 397 27.78 -28.18 34.54
C CYS A 397 27.24 -26.75 34.40
N LEU A 398 26.59 -26.17 35.40
CA LEU A 398 26.11 -24.79 35.37
C LEU A 398 27.25 -23.84 35.80
N PHE A 399 27.64 -22.90 34.91
CA PHE A 399 28.67 -21.91 35.18
C PHE A 399 28.13 -20.57 35.63
N ALA A 400 27.03 -20.11 34.98
CA ALA A 400 26.33 -18.91 35.42
C ALA A 400 24.84 -18.96 35.06
N ARG A 401 24.02 -18.16 35.76
CA ARG A 401 22.61 -17.92 35.52
C ARG A 401 22.30 -16.44 35.69
N ALA A 402 21.56 -15.87 34.75
CA ALA A 402 21.05 -14.50 34.78
C ALA A 402 19.65 -14.43 34.20
N GLU A 403 18.95 -13.32 34.34
CA GLU A 403 17.76 -12.98 33.55
C GLU A 403 18.10 -11.90 32.55
N ILE A 404 17.63 -12.05 31.32
CA ILE A 404 17.76 -11.05 30.28
C ILE A 404 16.41 -10.64 29.71
N ARG A 405 16.33 -9.40 29.19
CA ARG A 405 15.21 -8.91 28.43
C ARG A 405 15.65 -8.76 26.98
N HIS A 406 14.95 -9.39 26.08
CA HIS A 406 15.26 -9.39 24.67
C HIS A 406 14.01 -9.48 23.82
N GLN A 407 14.12 -9.14 22.53
CA GLN A 407 13.07 -9.35 21.55
C GLN A 407 12.90 -10.84 21.29
N TYR A 408 11.66 -11.33 21.37
CA TYR A 408 11.33 -12.73 21.19
C TYR A 408 10.13 -12.88 20.25
N MET A 409 10.12 -13.96 19.46
CA MET A 409 9.04 -14.30 18.54
C MET A 409 7.74 -14.55 19.30
N HIS A 410 6.66 -13.90 18.86
CA HIS A 410 5.30 -14.10 19.38
C HIS A 410 4.31 -14.34 18.26
N CYS A 411 3.29 -15.10 18.53
CA CYS A 411 2.14 -15.27 17.63
C CYS A 411 1.42 -13.93 17.47
N TRP A 412 1.27 -13.45 16.23
CA TRP A 412 0.59 -12.19 15.93
C TRP A 412 -0.84 -12.12 16.48
N ARG A 413 -1.49 -13.28 16.65
CA ARG A 413 -2.88 -13.39 17.09
C ARG A 413 -3.02 -13.56 18.60
N HIS A 414 -2.36 -14.60 19.16
CA HIS A 414 -2.45 -14.92 20.59
C HIS A 414 -1.53 -14.07 21.46
N LYS A 415 -0.53 -13.41 20.86
CA LYS A 415 0.50 -12.66 21.56
C LYS A 415 1.31 -13.52 22.56
N THR A 416 1.35 -14.82 22.32
CA THR A 416 2.10 -15.79 23.12
C THR A 416 3.40 -16.17 22.41
N PRO A 417 4.46 -16.55 23.17
CA PRO A 417 5.75 -16.91 22.61
C PRO A 417 5.67 -18.09 21.64
N LEU A 418 6.37 -17.97 20.52
CA LEU A 418 6.56 -19.04 19.53
C LEU A 418 7.84 -19.82 19.78
N VAL A 419 7.94 -20.97 19.17
CA VAL A 419 9.19 -21.74 19.08
C VAL A 419 9.40 -22.21 17.64
N TYR A 420 10.65 -22.42 17.25
CA TYR A 420 10.92 -23.31 16.13
C TYR A 420 10.67 -24.75 16.58
N ARG A 421 9.98 -25.53 15.76
CA ARG A 421 9.70 -26.95 16.02
C ARG A 421 9.77 -27.73 14.72
N ALA A 422 10.67 -28.71 14.66
CA ALA A 422 10.71 -29.65 13.55
C ALA A 422 9.44 -30.50 13.56
N THR A 423 8.73 -30.50 12.45
CA THR A 423 7.54 -31.30 12.21
C THR A 423 7.43 -31.58 10.71
N THR A 424 6.85 -32.73 10.39
CA THR A 424 6.62 -33.09 9.00
C THR A 424 5.56 -32.18 8.39
N GLN A 425 5.94 -31.42 7.41
CA GLN A 425 5.10 -30.43 6.73
C GLN A 425 5.29 -30.52 5.20
N TRP A 426 4.43 -29.78 4.47
CA TRP A 426 4.57 -29.57 3.04
C TRP A 426 5.19 -28.19 2.77
N PHE A 427 6.19 -28.19 1.88
CA PHE A 427 6.97 -27.00 1.55
C PHE A 427 6.99 -26.73 0.05
N VAL A 428 6.92 -25.46 -0.33
CA VAL A 428 7.34 -24.99 -1.65
C VAL A 428 8.82 -24.64 -1.55
N GLY A 429 9.65 -25.37 -2.30
CA GLY A 429 11.11 -25.26 -2.26
C GLY A 429 11.61 -24.04 -3.01
N MET A 430 12.37 -23.19 -2.34
CA MET A 430 12.96 -21.99 -2.95
C MET A 430 14.13 -22.33 -3.86
N ASP A 431 14.98 -23.28 -3.45
CA ASP A 431 16.20 -23.68 -4.14
C ASP A 431 16.04 -25.06 -4.84
N THR A 432 14.83 -25.55 -4.94
CA THR A 432 14.49 -26.76 -5.66
C THR A 432 14.51 -26.50 -7.16
N VAL A 433 15.28 -27.29 -7.92
CA VAL A 433 15.27 -27.30 -9.38
C VAL A 433 14.01 -28.05 -9.85
N PRO A 434 13.22 -27.47 -10.77
CA PRO A 434 12.05 -28.17 -11.30
C PRO A 434 12.43 -29.45 -12.02
N ARG A 435 11.50 -30.41 -12.12
CA ARG A 435 11.72 -31.77 -12.72
C ARG A 435 12.20 -31.75 -14.18
N HIS A 436 12.11 -30.62 -14.86
CA HIS A 436 12.40 -30.50 -16.32
C HIS A 436 13.61 -29.59 -16.61
N GLU A 437 14.56 -29.46 -15.70
CA GLU A 437 15.72 -28.59 -15.81
C GLU A 437 15.34 -27.09 -15.93
N GLY A 438 16.05 -26.23 -15.26
CA GLY A 438 15.78 -24.80 -15.26
C GLY A 438 16.34 -24.10 -14.01
N PRO A 439 16.08 -22.79 -13.87
CA PRO A 439 16.45 -22.06 -12.68
C PRO A 439 15.61 -22.52 -11.48
N THR A 440 16.13 -22.32 -10.28
CA THR A 440 15.39 -22.48 -9.03
C THR A 440 14.23 -21.48 -8.94
N LEU A 441 13.28 -21.72 -8.05
CA LEU A 441 12.18 -20.75 -7.81
C LEU A 441 12.73 -19.41 -7.33
N ARG A 442 13.77 -19.40 -6.50
CA ARG A 442 14.46 -18.19 -6.05
C ARG A 442 15.03 -17.39 -7.21
N GLU A 443 15.81 -18.02 -8.07
CA GLU A 443 16.40 -17.37 -9.26
C GLU A 443 15.31 -16.81 -10.19
N THR A 444 14.26 -17.59 -10.44
CA THR A 444 13.12 -17.16 -11.26
C THR A 444 12.42 -15.94 -10.66
N ALA A 445 12.19 -15.93 -9.34
CA ALA A 445 11.54 -14.83 -8.66
C ALA A 445 12.42 -13.56 -8.65
N LEU A 446 13.73 -13.68 -8.45
CA LEU A 446 14.65 -12.54 -8.52
C LEU A 446 14.69 -11.94 -9.93
N CYS A 447 14.79 -12.75 -10.98
CA CYS A 447 14.66 -12.28 -12.37
C CYS A 447 13.31 -11.59 -12.65
N ALA A 448 12.21 -12.12 -12.10
CA ALA A 448 10.89 -11.53 -12.26
C ALA A 448 10.77 -10.16 -11.54
N ILE A 449 11.41 -9.99 -10.38
CA ILE A 449 11.50 -8.69 -9.69
C ILE A 449 12.24 -7.67 -10.54
N ASP A 450 13.36 -8.05 -11.19
CA ASP A 450 14.13 -7.15 -12.05
C ASP A 450 13.34 -6.69 -13.28
N ALA A 451 12.44 -7.52 -13.78
CA ALA A 451 11.56 -7.21 -14.90
C ALA A 451 10.32 -6.37 -14.50
N THR A 452 10.04 -6.22 -13.21
CA THR A 452 8.87 -5.51 -12.67
C THR A 452 9.17 -4.02 -12.48
N ARG A 453 8.18 -3.14 -12.77
CA ARG A 453 8.25 -1.71 -12.44
C ARG A 453 7.73 -1.46 -11.03
N PHE A 454 8.41 -0.62 -10.27
CA PHE A 454 8.03 -0.29 -8.90
C PHE A 454 7.68 1.19 -8.75
N TYR A 455 6.59 1.45 -8.02
CA TYR A 455 6.13 2.77 -7.62
C TYR A 455 5.90 2.78 -6.09
N PRO A 456 6.77 3.41 -5.28
CA PRO A 456 8.09 3.97 -5.61
C PRO A 456 9.17 2.90 -5.84
N GLU A 457 10.30 3.31 -6.44
CA GLU A 457 11.40 2.40 -6.83
C GLU A 457 12.03 1.64 -5.65
N TRP A 458 12.02 2.17 -4.44
CA TRP A 458 12.55 1.50 -3.25
C TRP A 458 11.90 0.13 -2.97
N GLY A 459 10.68 -0.09 -3.45
CA GLY A 459 9.97 -1.37 -3.32
C GLY A 459 10.73 -2.54 -3.94
N ARG A 460 11.50 -2.31 -5.03
CA ARG A 460 12.35 -3.31 -5.67
C ARG A 460 13.38 -3.89 -4.69
N ALA A 461 14.21 -3.03 -4.10
CA ALA A 461 15.28 -3.47 -3.19
C ALA A 461 14.70 -4.24 -1.98
N ARG A 462 13.55 -3.79 -1.47
CA ARG A 462 12.88 -4.44 -0.35
C ARG A 462 12.39 -5.85 -0.70
N LEU A 463 11.69 -6.01 -1.82
CA LEU A 463 11.18 -7.32 -2.24
C LEU A 463 12.31 -8.27 -2.62
N HIS A 464 13.35 -7.74 -3.30
CA HIS A 464 14.55 -8.49 -3.65
C HIS A 464 15.25 -9.07 -2.41
N ALA A 465 15.50 -8.24 -1.38
CA ALA A 465 16.12 -8.69 -0.13
C ALA A 465 15.30 -9.78 0.58
N MET A 466 13.97 -9.65 0.57
CA MET A 466 13.07 -10.64 1.17
C MET A 466 13.12 -11.98 0.43
N ILE A 467 13.18 -11.99 -0.90
CA ILE A 467 13.26 -13.22 -1.70
C ILE A 467 14.63 -13.87 -1.60
N SER A 468 15.72 -13.05 -1.61
CA SER A 468 17.11 -13.56 -1.54
C SER A 468 17.36 -14.42 -0.31
N ASN A 469 16.79 -14.06 0.84
CA ASN A 469 17.01 -14.71 2.13
C ASN A 469 15.83 -15.58 2.60
N ARG A 470 14.83 -15.80 1.74
CA ARG A 470 13.63 -16.54 2.13
C ARG A 470 13.94 -18.04 2.31
N PRO A 471 13.58 -18.69 3.45
CA PRO A 471 13.56 -20.15 3.57
C PRO A 471 12.44 -20.76 2.71
N ASP A 472 12.44 -22.09 2.57
CA ASP A 472 11.33 -22.80 1.94
C ASP A 472 9.98 -22.44 2.58
N TRP A 473 8.96 -22.29 1.76
CA TRP A 473 7.64 -21.86 2.22
C TRP A 473 6.83 -23.05 2.72
N CYS A 474 6.65 -23.16 4.04
CA CYS A 474 5.74 -24.12 4.64
C CYS A 474 4.28 -23.77 4.31
N VAL A 475 3.62 -24.60 3.49
CA VAL A 475 2.25 -24.34 3.02
C VAL A 475 1.18 -25.16 3.75
N SER A 476 1.53 -26.12 4.59
CA SER A 476 0.57 -26.92 5.36
C SER A 476 0.27 -26.29 6.72
N ARG A 477 -1.01 -26.33 7.11
CA ARG A 477 -1.53 -25.81 8.39
C ARG A 477 -2.44 -26.86 9.04
N GLN A 478 -2.38 -26.96 10.36
CA GLN A 478 -3.23 -27.82 11.16
C GLN A 478 -4.46 -27.03 11.62
N ARG A 479 -5.36 -26.72 10.66
CA ARG A 479 -6.54 -25.87 10.84
C ARG A 479 -7.83 -26.57 10.43
N ASN A 480 -8.96 -26.09 10.97
CA ASN A 480 -10.29 -26.54 10.55
C ASN A 480 -10.83 -25.71 9.38
N TRP A 481 -10.50 -24.40 9.31
CA TRP A 481 -11.02 -23.47 8.30
C TRP A 481 -9.93 -23.05 7.31
N GLY A 482 -9.95 -23.65 6.14
CA GLY A 482 -9.02 -23.41 5.03
C GLY A 482 -9.19 -24.44 3.93
N VAL A 483 -8.61 -24.19 2.77
CA VAL A 483 -8.60 -25.11 1.63
C VAL A 483 -7.73 -26.33 1.98
N PRO A 484 -8.22 -27.57 1.88
CA PRO A 484 -7.47 -28.76 2.26
C PRO A 484 -6.34 -29.07 1.27
N ILE A 485 -5.32 -29.81 1.73
CA ILE A 485 -4.33 -30.46 0.86
C ILE A 485 -4.86 -31.87 0.54
N PRO A 486 -5.41 -32.12 -0.67
CA PRO A 486 -6.18 -33.30 -0.96
C PRO A 486 -5.31 -34.49 -1.37
N PHE A 487 -4.31 -34.83 -0.55
CA PHE A 487 -3.40 -35.95 -0.81
C PHE A 487 -3.77 -37.17 0.00
N PHE A 488 -3.68 -38.34 -0.64
CA PHE A 488 -3.73 -39.66 0.02
C PHE A 488 -2.28 -40.13 0.24
N LEU A 489 -1.92 -40.33 1.50
CA LEU A 489 -0.57 -40.71 1.90
C LEU A 489 -0.55 -42.17 2.29
N HIS A 490 0.42 -42.95 1.80
CA HIS A 490 0.64 -44.32 2.17
C HIS A 490 0.95 -44.43 3.68
N ARG A 491 0.32 -45.35 4.38
CA ARG A 491 0.35 -45.41 5.86
C ARG A 491 1.73 -45.69 6.43
N GLU A 492 2.54 -46.49 5.73
CA GLU A 492 3.88 -46.86 6.20
C GLU A 492 4.96 -45.89 5.72
N SER A 493 5.01 -45.61 4.41
CA SER A 493 6.05 -44.75 3.85
C SER A 493 5.74 -43.24 3.95
N GLY A 494 4.46 -42.88 4.11
CA GLY A 494 3.99 -41.51 4.10
C GLY A 494 4.06 -40.83 2.71
N GLU A 495 4.40 -41.58 1.67
CA GLU A 495 4.48 -41.05 0.30
C GLU A 495 3.09 -40.81 -0.31
N PRO A 496 2.94 -39.79 -1.17
CA PRO A 496 1.69 -39.56 -1.89
C PRO A 496 1.36 -40.70 -2.85
N HIS A 497 0.05 -40.92 -3.04
CA HIS A 497 -0.45 -41.95 -3.96
C HIS A 497 0.10 -41.71 -5.39
N PRO A 498 0.51 -42.78 -6.16
CA PRO A 498 1.04 -42.62 -7.52
C PRO A 498 0.11 -41.87 -8.48
N ARG A 499 -1.21 -41.96 -8.30
CA ARG A 499 -2.23 -41.21 -9.09
C ARG A 499 -2.62 -39.88 -8.44
N THR A 500 -1.74 -39.25 -7.64
CA THR A 500 -2.08 -38.03 -6.89
C THR A 500 -2.68 -36.93 -7.80
N MET A 501 -2.16 -36.71 -9.01
CA MET A 501 -2.68 -35.69 -9.93
C MET A 501 -4.11 -35.96 -10.39
N ASP A 502 -4.41 -37.22 -10.75
CA ASP A 502 -5.76 -37.62 -11.17
C ASP A 502 -6.76 -37.55 -10.01
N LEU A 503 -6.33 -37.98 -8.81
CA LEU A 503 -7.14 -37.92 -7.60
C LEU A 503 -7.41 -36.49 -7.16
N LEU A 504 -6.42 -35.60 -7.27
CA LEU A 504 -6.57 -34.19 -6.98
C LEU A 504 -7.61 -33.54 -7.89
N GLU A 505 -7.58 -33.82 -9.21
CA GLU A 505 -8.58 -33.27 -10.14
C GLU A 505 -9.98 -33.80 -9.83
N GLN A 506 -10.12 -35.09 -9.49
CA GLN A 506 -11.42 -35.64 -9.08
C GLN A 506 -11.96 -34.95 -7.81
N VAL A 507 -11.06 -34.66 -6.83
CA VAL A 507 -11.44 -33.91 -5.63
C VAL A 507 -11.78 -32.46 -5.99
N ALA A 508 -10.98 -31.79 -6.83
CA ALA A 508 -11.26 -30.42 -7.28
C ALA A 508 -12.64 -30.29 -7.96
N CYS A 509 -13.00 -31.25 -8.81
CA CYS A 509 -14.34 -31.31 -9.43
C CYS A 509 -15.48 -31.51 -8.41
N ARG A 510 -15.23 -32.20 -7.28
CA ARG A 510 -16.21 -32.30 -6.19
C ARG A 510 -16.29 -31.00 -5.40
N VAL A 511 -15.14 -30.39 -5.08
CA VAL A 511 -15.06 -29.11 -4.37
C VAL A 511 -15.74 -28.00 -5.16
N GLU A 512 -15.58 -27.96 -6.46
CA GLU A 512 -16.25 -26.98 -7.34
C GLU A 512 -17.80 -27.02 -7.21
N ARG A 513 -18.37 -28.13 -6.80
CA ARG A 513 -19.83 -28.30 -6.63
C ARG A 513 -20.31 -28.17 -5.19
N GLU A 514 -19.49 -28.61 -4.23
CA GLU A 514 -19.92 -28.82 -2.84
C GLU A 514 -19.05 -28.05 -1.82
N GLY A 515 -18.00 -27.33 -2.30
CA GLY A 515 -17.00 -26.67 -1.47
C GLY A 515 -16.05 -27.65 -0.78
N ILE A 516 -15.17 -27.14 0.07
CA ILE A 516 -14.15 -27.92 0.80
C ILE A 516 -14.72 -29.07 1.63
N GLU A 517 -15.99 -29.01 2.03
CA GLU A 517 -16.67 -30.10 2.76
C GLU A 517 -16.67 -31.43 1.98
N ALA A 518 -16.61 -31.38 0.65
CA ALA A 518 -16.49 -32.55 -0.21
C ALA A 518 -15.28 -33.41 0.14
N TRP A 519 -14.13 -32.80 0.49
CA TRP A 519 -12.93 -33.51 0.92
C TRP A 519 -13.04 -34.05 2.35
N PHE A 520 -13.52 -33.25 3.29
CA PHE A 520 -13.58 -33.60 4.69
C PHE A 520 -14.60 -34.72 5.00
N ARG A 521 -15.60 -34.87 4.15
CA ARG A 521 -16.63 -35.95 4.23
C ARG A 521 -16.30 -37.17 3.37
N LEU A 522 -15.30 -37.06 2.47
CA LEU A 522 -14.96 -38.11 1.53
C LEU A 522 -14.54 -39.39 2.26
N ASP A 523 -15.14 -40.52 1.91
CA ASP A 523 -14.60 -41.85 2.22
C ASP A 523 -13.51 -42.19 1.18
N PRO A 524 -12.25 -42.40 1.60
CA PRO A 524 -11.16 -42.76 0.68
C PRO A 524 -11.50 -43.91 -0.26
N ALA A 525 -12.34 -44.88 0.17
CA ALA A 525 -12.74 -46.02 -0.63
C ALA A 525 -13.53 -45.61 -1.91
N GLU A 526 -14.19 -44.45 -1.91
CA GLU A 526 -14.91 -43.98 -3.10
C GLU A 526 -13.97 -43.68 -4.30
N LEU A 527 -12.71 -43.28 -4.02
CA LEU A 527 -11.72 -42.92 -5.05
C LEU A 527 -10.64 -44.00 -5.21
N LEU A 528 -10.30 -44.71 -4.13
CA LEU A 528 -9.19 -45.67 -4.09
C LEU A 528 -9.66 -47.14 -4.17
N GLY A 529 -10.95 -47.40 -3.94
CA GLY A 529 -11.43 -48.76 -3.85
C GLY A 529 -10.71 -49.56 -2.76
N ASP A 530 -10.20 -50.76 -3.08
CA ASP A 530 -9.47 -51.63 -2.16
C ASP A 530 -8.14 -51.05 -1.65
N GLU A 531 -7.52 -50.10 -2.41
CA GLU A 531 -6.26 -49.44 -2.03
C GLU A 531 -6.46 -48.53 -0.80
N ALA A 532 -7.70 -48.11 -0.47
CA ALA A 532 -8.00 -47.24 0.67
C ALA A 532 -7.48 -47.73 2.02
N ARG A 533 -7.31 -49.07 2.18
CA ARG A 533 -6.72 -49.66 3.40
C ARG A 533 -5.26 -49.25 3.63
N ASP A 534 -4.51 -49.01 2.57
CA ASP A 534 -3.07 -48.72 2.60
C ASP A 534 -2.79 -47.21 2.64
N TYR A 535 -3.80 -46.36 2.43
CA TYR A 535 -3.67 -44.93 2.38
C TYR A 535 -4.52 -44.23 3.44
N VAL A 536 -4.13 -42.98 3.77
CA VAL A 536 -4.87 -42.08 4.65
C VAL A 536 -5.07 -40.74 3.96
N ALA A 537 -6.28 -40.20 4.02
CA ALA A 537 -6.56 -38.84 3.52
C ALA A 537 -5.95 -37.79 4.47
N MET A 538 -5.16 -36.89 3.94
CA MET A 538 -4.55 -35.80 4.67
C MET A 538 -5.62 -34.82 5.17
N ARG A 539 -5.43 -34.25 6.37
CA ARG A 539 -6.39 -33.32 7.00
C ARG A 539 -5.89 -31.88 7.12
N ASP A 540 -4.62 -31.66 6.81
CA ASP A 540 -4.06 -30.30 6.82
C ASP A 540 -4.68 -29.42 5.75
N THR A 541 -4.75 -28.11 6.04
CA THR A 541 -5.20 -27.08 5.11
C THR A 541 -4.02 -26.30 4.56
N LEU A 542 -4.23 -25.55 3.50
CA LEU A 542 -3.25 -24.64 2.94
C LEU A 542 -3.04 -23.41 3.85
N ASP A 543 -1.89 -22.80 3.72
CA ASP A 543 -1.59 -21.47 4.21
C ASP A 543 -2.50 -20.44 3.51
N VAL A 544 -3.18 -19.58 4.26
CA VAL A 544 -4.05 -18.53 3.69
C VAL A 544 -3.35 -17.61 2.68
N TRP A 545 -2.02 -17.47 2.79
CA TRP A 545 -1.22 -16.75 1.77
C TRP A 545 -1.14 -17.48 0.44
N PHE A 546 -1.45 -18.77 0.40
CA PHE A 546 -1.60 -19.50 -0.86
C PHE A 546 -2.94 -19.19 -1.53
N ASP A 547 -4.03 -19.06 -0.75
CA ASP A 547 -5.34 -18.64 -1.24
C ASP A 547 -5.25 -17.30 -1.98
N SER A 548 -4.80 -16.26 -1.30
CA SER A 548 -4.62 -14.94 -1.91
C SER A 548 -3.51 -14.91 -2.97
N GLY A 549 -2.45 -15.68 -2.78
CA GLY A 549 -1.32 -15.78 -3.71
C GLY A 549 -1.69 -16.40 -5.05
N SER A 550 -2.70 -17.27 -5.12
CA SER A 550 -3.17 -17.95 -6.33
C SER A 550 -4.30 -17.20 -7.07
N THR A 551 -4.74 -16.02 -6.58
CA THR A 551 -5.85 -15.27 -7.19
C THR A 551 -5.61 -14.85 -8.64
N HIS A 552 -4.36 -14.67 -9.04
CA HIS A 552 -4.03 -14.44 -10.46
C HIS A 552 -4.41 -15.65 -11.35
N TRP A 553 -4.43 -16.86 -10.79
CA TRP A 553 -4.88 -18.07 -11.47
C TRP A 553 -6.40 -18.19 -11.43
N SER A 554 -7.00 -18.21 -10.25
CA SER A 554 -8.42 -18.46 -10.05
C SER A 554 -9.32 -17.32 -10.55
N VAL A 555 -8.85 -16.05 -10.54
CA VAL A 555 -9.63 -14.89 -10.98
C VAL A 555 -9.32 -14.51 -12.43
N MET A 556 -8.05 -14.31 -12.79
CA MET A 556 -7.69 -13.73 -14.09
C MET A 556 -7.56 -14.80 -15.20
N ARG A 557 -7.16 -16.02 -14.85
CA ARG A 557 -6.90 -17.11 -15.82
C ARG A 557 -7.94 -18.23 -15.80
N SER A 558 -8.89 -18.17 -14.87
CA SER A 558 -10.03 -19.10 -14.89
C SER A 558 -10.81 -18.95 -16.20
N ARG A 559 -11.65 -19.94 -16.52
CA ARG A 559 -12.48 -19.90 -17.72
C ARG A 559 -13.28 -18.62 -17.87
N ARG A 560 -13.82 -18.08 -16.76
CA ARG A 560 -14.49 -16.77 -16.70
C ARG A 560 -13.53 -15.59 -16.80
N GLY A 561 -12.36 -15.69 -16.16
CA GLY A 561 -11.38 -14.62 -16.07
C GLY A 561 -10.63 -14.38 -17.37
N SER A 562 -10.31 -15.43 -18.14
CA SER A 562 -9.59 -15.30 -19.40
C SER A 562 -10.36 -14.53 -20.49
N GLU A 563 -11.69 -14.45 -20.38
CA GLU A 563 -12.54 -13.63 -21.24
C GLU A 563 -12.65 -12.17 -20.76
N ARG A 564 -12.33 -11.88 -19.49
CA ARG A 564 -12.50 -10.59 -18.84
C ARG A 564 -11.21 -9.81 -18.63
N PHE A 565 -10.08 -10.49 -18.59
CA PHE A 565 -8.78 -9.91 -18.20
C PHE A 565 -7.66 -10.30 -19.16
N THR A 566 -6.67 -9.43 -19.32
CA THR A 566 -5.35 -9.77 -19.85
C THR A 566 -4.44 -10.21 -18.71
N TYR A 567 -3.51 -11.14 -18.99
CA TYR A 567 -2.51 -11.64 -18.04
C TYR A 567 -1.08 -11.46 -18.57
N PRO A 568 -0.11 -11.05 -17.75
CA PRO A 568 -0.20 -10.63 -16.35
C PRO A 568 -0.95 -9.30 -16.16
N ALA A 569 -1.39 -9.00 -14.92
CA ALA A 569 -1.98 -7.72 -14.57
C ALA A 569 -1.03 -6.56 -14.88
N ASP A 570 -1.58 -5.40 -15.24
CA ASP A 570 -0.75 -4.21 -15.45
C ASP A 570 -0.25 -3.63 -14.12
N LEU A 571 -1.07 -3.74 -13.07
CA LEU A 571 -0.76 -3.16 -11.76
C LEU A 571 -1.32 -4.01 -10.61
N TYR A 572 -0.48 -4.24 -9.59
CA TYR A 572 -0.88 -4.57 -8.22
C TYR A 572 -0.63 -3.37 -7.32
N LEU A 573 -1.56 -3.07 -6.41
CA LEU A 573 -1.45 -1.94 -5.48
C LEU A 573 -1.82 -2.38 -4.08
N GLU A 574 -0.90 -2.24 -3.11
CA GLU A 574 -1.15 -2.52 -1.69
C GLU A 574 -0.25 -1.69 -0.77
N GLY A 575 -0.46 -1.83 0.55
CA GLY A 575 0.40 -1.27 1.58
C GLY A 575 1.80 -1.88 1.62
N SER A 576 2.73 -1.19 2.26
CA SER A 576 4.13 -1.60 2.35
C SER A 576 4.36 -2.91 3.12
N ASP A 577 3.41 -3.36 3.94
CA ASP A 577 3.41 -4.66 4.61
C ASP A 577 3.27 -5.83 3.62
N GLN A 578 2.64 -5.60 2.46
CA GLN A 578 2.37 -6.64 1.48
C GLN A 578 3.60 -7.10 0.68
N HIS A 579 4.77 -6.47 0.85
CA HIS A 579 6.04 -7.03 0.40
C HIS A 579 6.37 -8.37 1.08
N ARG A 580 5.90 -8.57 2.33
CA ARG A 580 5.99 -9.84 3.06
C ARG A 580 4.68 -10.64 3.04
N GLY A 581 3.66 -10.17 2.36
CA GLY A 581 2.34 -10.78 2.23
C GLY A 581 2.00 -11.11 0.79
N TRP A 582 0.96 -10.47 0.25
CA TRP A 582 0.36 -10.78 -1.04
C TRP A 582 1.28 -10.58 -2.26
N PHE A 583 2.08 -9.50 -2.31
CA PHE A 583 3.06 -9.31 -3.40
C PHE A 583 4.04 -10.48 -3.48
N HIS A 584 4.44 -11.00 -2.33
CA HIS A 584 5.40 -12.06 -2.17
C HIS A 584 4.80 -13.43 -2.54
N SER A 585 3.67 -13.81 -1.94
CA SER A 585 3.02 -15.10 -2.21
C SER A 585 2.56 -15.20 -3.66
N SER A 586 1.99 -14.12 -4.20
CA SER A 586 1.54 -14.04 -5.60
C SER A 586 2.72 -14.17 -6.58
N LEU A 587 3.87 -13.52 -6.26
CA LEU A 587 5.10 -13.67 -7.05
C LEU A 587 5.57 -15.12 -7.08
N LEU A 588 5.66 -15.78 -5.93
CA LEU A 588 6.16 -17.17 -5.84
C LEU A 588 5.25 -18.14 -6.58
N VAL A 589 3.93 -18.05 -6.39
CA VAL A 589 2.96 -18.89 -7.12
C VAL A 589 3.05 -18.63 -8.62
N GLY A 590 3.09 -17.37 -9.05
CA GLY A 590 3.22 -17.01 -10.47
C GLY A 590 4.52 -17.50 -11.10
N CYS A 591 5.65 -17.33 -10.42
CA CYS A 591 6.94 -17.85 -10.87
C CYS A 591 6.97 -19.38 -10.93
N ALA A 592 6.43 -20.07 -9.93
CA ALA A 592 6.34 -21.53 -9.93
C ALA A 592 5.45 -22.06 -11.06
N MET A 593 4.32 -21.39 -11.34
CA MET A 593 3.38 -21.80 -12.38
C MET A 593 3.82 -21.42 -13.80
N ASP A 594 4.35 -20.20 -13.99
CA ASP A 594 4.52 -19.59 -15.31
C ASP A 594 5.93 -19.08 -15.59
N GLY A 595 6.85 -19.18 -14.64
CA GLY A 595 8.22 -18.65 -14.77
C GLY A 595 8.29 -17.12 -14.78
N ARG A 596 7.25 -16.40 -14.34
CA ARG A 596 7.19 -14.93 -14.34
C ARG A 596 6.28 -14.40 -13.24
N ALA A 597 6.44 -13.11 -12.90
CA ALA A 597 5.51 -12.40 -12.03
C ALA A 597 4.09 -12.32 -12.64
N PRO A 598 3.03 -12.40 -11.80
CA PRO A 598 1.64 -12.24 -12.26
C PRO A 598 1.24 -10.78 -12.51
N TYR A 599 2.15 -9.86 -12.36
CA TYR A 599 1.99 -8.41 -12.52
C TYR A 599 3.18 -7.80 -13.29
N ARG A 600 2.91 -6.67 -13.98
CA ARG A 600 3.94 -5.88 -14.68
C ARG A 600 4.50 -4.76 -13.81
N SER A 601 3.67 -4.27 -12.87
CA SER A 601 4.03 -3.17 -11.99
C SER A 601 3.50 -3.40 -10.58
N LEU A 602 4.25 -2.92 -9.58
CA LEU A 602 3.83 -2.84 -8.18
C LEU A 602 3.78 -1.38 -7.73
N LEU A 603 2.65 -0.98 -7.15
CA LEU A 603 2.49 0.30 -6.47
C LEU A 603 2.31 0.06 -4.98
N THR A 604 3.10 0.76 -4.17
CA THR A 604 3.13 0.60 -2.72
C THR A 604 2.78 1.91 -2.04
N HIS A 605 1.80 1.88 -1.14
CA HIS A 605 1.51 3.00 -0.25
C HIS A 605 2.03 2.74 1.17
N GLY A 606 2.29 3.83 1.90
CA GLY A 606 2.70 3.79 3.30
C GLY A 606 1.55 3.46 4.25
N PHE A 607 1.89 3.37 5.55
CA PHE A 607 0.90 3.23 6.61
C PHE A 607 0.23 4.56 6.92
N VAL A 608 -0.98 4.48 7.48
CA VAL A 608 -1.66 5.66 8.02
C VAL A 608 -1.31 5.80 9.50
N VAL A 609 -0.86 7.00 9.86
CA VAL A 609 -0.47 7.39 11.22
C VAL A 609 -1.32 8.58 11.70
N ASP A 610 -1.35 8.81 13.00
CA ASP A 610 -2.00 10.01 13.55
C ASP A 610 -1.19 11.30 13.27
N GLY A 611 -1.70 12.44 13.71
CA GLY A 611 -1.04 13.73 13.50
C GLY A 611 0.37 13.86 14.09
N ASP A 612 0.72 13.00 15.04
CA ASP A 612 2.02 12.95 15.74
C ASP A 612 2.95 11.84 15.17
N GLY A 613 2.56 11.18 14.09
CA GLY A 613 3.33 10.11 13.45
C GLY A 613 3.26 8.75 14.15
N HIS A 614 2.26 8.53 15.02
CA HIS A 614 2.11 7.24 15.68
C HIS A 614 1.11 6.33 14.95
N LYS A 615 1.42 5.03 14.93
CA LYS A 615 0.49 4.02 14.44
C LYS A 615 -0.83 4.06 15.24
N MET A 616 -1.96 4.04 14.50
CA MET A 616 -3.29 4.02 15.13
C MET A 616 -3.56 2.70 15.84
N SER A 617 -4.10 2.79 17.05
CA SER A 617 -4.56 1.62 17.80
C SER A 617 -5.73 1.98 18.73
N LYS A 618 -6.64 1.02 18.94
CA LYS A 618 -7.76 1.19 19.89
C LYS A 618 -7.28 1.45 21.32
N SER A 619 -6.15 0.87 21.70
CA SER A 619 -5.56 1.06 23.04
C SER A 619 -5.01 2.47 23.28
N ARG A 620 -4.61 3.19 22.23
CA ARG A 620 -4.18 4.59 22.30
C ARG A 620 -5.33 5.59 22.15
N GLY A 621 -6.50 5.13 21.67
CA GLY A 621 -7.67 6.00 21.42
C GLY A 621 -7.49 6.97 20.25
N ASN A 622 -6.48 6.76 19.38
CA ASN A 622 -6.13 7.63 18.25
C ASN A 622 -6.70 7.13 16.90
N VAL A 623 -7.63 6.19 16.92
CA VAL A 623 -8.22 5.62 15.70
C VAL A 623 -9.23 6.59 15.08
N ILE A 624 -9.04 6.91 13.81
CA ILE A 624 -10.03 7.63 12.98
C ILE A 624 -10.67 6.59 12.06
N ALA A 625 -11.97 6.36 12.25
CA ALA A 625 -12.74 5.44 11.40
C ALA A 625 -13.19 6.15 10.10
N PRO A 626 -13.07 5.50 8.92
CA PRO A 626 -13.51 6.09 7.65
C PRO A 626 -15.00 6.49 7.69
N GLN A 627 -15.84 5.70 8.36
CA GLN A 627 -17.28 5.94 8.52
C GLN A 627 -17.55 7.26 9.23
N GLN A 628 -16.80 7.56 10.31
CA GLN A 628 -16.95 8.83 11.04
C GLN A 628 -16.69 10.05 10.16
N VAL A 629 -15.67 9.96 9.29
CA VAL A 629 -15.35 11.07 8.36
C VAL A 629 -16.40 11.17 7.26
N SER A 630 -16.78 10.06 6.64
CA SER A 630 -17.77 10.04 5.56
C SER A 630 -19.16 10.50 6.03
N ASP A 631 -19.55 10.20 7.28
CA ASP A 631 -20.84 10.59 7.84
C ASP A 631 -20.89 12.04 8.33
N SER A 632 -19.74 12.66 8.61
CA SER A 632 -19.65 14.05 9.08
C SER A 632 -19.22 15.03 7.99
N LEU A 633 -18.16 14.72 7.26
CA LEU A 633 -17.55 15.60 6.25
C LEU A 633 -17.84 15.16 4.80
N GLY A 634 -18.16 13.89 4.60
CA GLY A 634 -18.31 13.26 3.30
C GLY A 634 -17.12 12.40 2.89
N ALA A 635 -17.37 11.37 2.08
CA ALA A 635 -16.35 10.47 1.53
C ALA A 635 -15.42 11.22 0.57
N GLU A 636 -15.89 12.24 -0.12
CA GLU A 636 -15.10 13.06 -1.04
C GLU A 636 -13.96 13.80 -0.34
N ILE A 637 -14.13 14.16 0.93
CA ILE A 637 -13.04 14.74 1.74
C ILE A 637 -11.95 13.71 2.03
N LEU A 638 -12.31 12.45 2.29
CA LEU A 638 -11.32 11.36 2.39
C LEU A 638 -10.59 11.14 1.05
N ARG A 639 -11.33 11.13 -0.05
CA ARG A 639 -10.75 10.98 -1.41
C ARG A 639 -9.76 12.09 -1.71
N LEU A 640 -10.13 13.35 -1.40
CA LEU A 640 -9.25 14.50 -1.60
C LEU A 640 -8.03 14.45 -0.68
N TRP A 641 -8.19 14.03 0.59
CA TRP A 641 -7.06 13.85 1.51
C TRP A 641 -6.07 12.82 0.98
N VAL A 642 -6.54 11.64 0.56
CA VAL A 642 -5.70 10.58 -0.02
C VAL A 642 -4.96 11.09 -1.26
N ALA A 643 -5.68 11.76 -2.17
CA ALA A 643 -5.10 12.26 -3.40
C ALA A 643 -4.11 13.42 -3.19
N ALA A 644 -4.34 14.27 -2.17
CA ALA A 644 -3.49 15.42 -1.85
C ALA A 644 -2.22 15.04 -1.07
N THR A 645 -2.12 13.82 -0.56
CA THR A 645 -0.98 13.34 0.22
C THR A 645 -0.04 12.54 -0.67
N ASP A 646 1.28 12.71 -0.49
CA ASP A 646 2.25 11.78 -1.07
C ASP A 646 2.18 10.46 -0.30
N TYR A 647 1.49 9.49 -0.89
CA TYR A 647 1.24 8.18 -0.29
C TYR A 647 2.44 7.22 -0.34
N SER A 648 3.54 7.61 -0.98
CA SER A 648 4.77 6.79 -1.06
C SER A 648 5.47 6.60 0.29
N GLY A 649 5.19 7.49 1.24
CA GLY A 649 5.58 7.43 2.64
C GLY A 649 4.37 7.22 3.58
N GLU A 650 4.55 7.49 4.88
CA GLU A 650 3.46 7.45 5.85
C GLU A 650 2.45 8.57 5.62
N LEU A 651 1.16 8.25 5.70
CA LEU A 651 0.07 9.21 5.54
C LEU A 651 -0.44 9.66 6.91
N SER A 652 -0.20 10.91 7.25
CA SER A 652 -0.73 11.49 8.49
C SER A 652 -2.19 11.93 8.32
N ILE A 653 -3.03 11.64 9.32
CA ILE A 653 -4.41 12.11 9.40
C ILE A 653 -4.71 12.66 10.80
N SER A 654 -5.33 13.84 10.84
CA SER A 654 -5.86 14.45 12.07
C SER A 654 -7.05 15.35 11.71
N LYS A 655 -7.74 15.86 12.74
CA LYS A 655 -8.83 16.81 12.52
C LYS A 655 -8.34 18.07 11.80
N GLU A 656 -7.19 18.61 12.20
CA GLU A 656 -6.59 19.83 11.62
C GLU A 656 -6.18 19.62 10.15
N ILE A 657 -5.72 18.41 9.81
CA ILE A 657 -5.41 18.03 8.42
C ILE A 657 -6.71 18.00 7.60
N LEU A 658 -7.75 17.35 8.12
CA LEU A 658 -9.05 17.28 7.45
C LEU A 658 -9.70 18.64 7.28
N ASP A 659 -9.60 19.53 8.27
CA ASP A 659 -10.11 20.90 8.20
C ASP A 659 -9.42 21.68 7.04
N ARG A 660 -8.12 21.50 6.80
CA ARG A 660 -7.40 22.07 5.65
C ARG A 660 -7.87 21.49 4.31
N VAL A 661 -8.14 20.20 4.27
CA VAL A 661 -8.68 19.53 3.07
C VAL A 661 -10.08 20.06 2.73
N VAL A 662 -10.93 20.27 3.74
CA VAL A 662 -12.25 20.89 3.58
C VAL A 662 -12.12 22.30 3.00
N GLU A 663 -11.15 23.10 3.45
CA GLU A 663 -10.91 24.44 2.91
C GLU A 663 -10.44 24.38 1.44
N THR A 664 -9.57 23.43 1.09
CA THR A 664 -9.16 23.19 -0.31
C THR A 664 -10.36 22.82 -1.18
N TYR A 665 -11.20 21.87 -0.72
CA TYR A 665 -12.45 21.50 -1.40
C TYR A 665 -13.36 22.71 -1.63
N ARG A 666 -13.54 23.55 -0.61
CA ARG A 666 -14.39 24.74 -0.68
C ARG A 666 -13.90 25.72 -1.76
N ARG A 667 -12.59 25.94 -1.87
CA ARG A 667 -11.99 26.81 -2.90
C ARG A 667 -12.22 26.27 -4.31
N LEU A 668 -11.98 24.99 -4.52
CA LEU A 668 -12.24 24.32 -5.80
C LEU A 668 -13.73 24.44 -6.17
N ARG A 669 -14.63 24.13 -5.23
CA ARG A 669 -16.07 24.22 -5.44
C ARG A 669 -16.53 25.64 -5.80
N ASN A 670 -15.97 26.67 -5.17
CA ASN A 670 -16.29 28.06 -5.47
C ASN A 670 -15.89 28.46 -6.91
N THR A 671 -14.72 28.01 -7.37
CA THR A 671 -14.29 28.25 -8.77
C THR A 671 -15.22 27.57 -9.76
N LEU A 672 -15.54 26.29 -9.53
CA LEU A 672 -16.48 25.55 -10.37
C LEU A 672 -17.88 26.17 -10.38
N ARG A 673 -18.34 26.67 -9.23
CA ARG A 673 -19.62 27.41 -9.14
C ARG A 673 -19.59 28.69 -9.97
N PHE A 674 -18.49 29.42 -9.96
CA PHE A 674 -18.34 30.63 -10.77
C PHE A 674 -18.45 30.32 -12.28
N LEU A 675 -17.74 29.25 -12.71
CA LEU A 675 -17.78 28.82 -14.11
C LEU A 675 -19.21 28.44 -14.55
N LEU A 676 -19.89 27.60 -13.78
CA LEU A 676 -21.26 27.16 -14.06
C LEU A 676 -22.26 28.32 -14.05
N ALA A 677 -22.12 29.24 -13.10
CA ALA A 677 -23.06 30.36 -12.98
C ALA A 677 -22.94 31.37 -14.15
N ASN A 678 -21.75 31.52 -14.71
CA ASN A 678 -21.51 32.45 -15.85
C ASN A 678 -21.73 31.77 -17.21
N THR A 679 -21.99 30.48 -17.25
CA THR A 679 -22.35 29.72 -18.45
C THR A 679 -23.78 29.18 -18.40
N ALA A 680 -24.59 29.57 -17.41
CA ALA A 680 -25.94 29.05 -17.23
C ALA A 680 -26.91 29.38 -18.37
N ASP A 681 -26.71 30.54 -19.04
CA ASP A 681 -27.46 30.98 -20.21
C ASP A 681 -26.73 30.70 -21.54
N PHE A 682 -25.73 29.84 -21.54
CA PHE A 682 -24.88 29.50 -22.67
C PHE A 682 -25.19 28.09 -23.19
N ASP A 683 -25.74 28.05 -24.39
CA ASP A 683 -25.91 26.80 -25.13
C ASP A 683 -24.73 26.59 -26.10
N ALA A 684 -23.87 25.64 -25.78
CA ALA A 684 -22.68 25.36 -26.58
C ALA A 684 -23.00 24.91 -28.01
N ALA A 685 -24.17 24.33 -28.26
CA ALA A 685 -24.57 23.89 -29.59
C ALA A 685 -24.82 25.06 -30.54
N THR A 686 -25.24 26.22 -30.00
CA THR A 686 -25.66 27.39 -30.80
C THR A 686 -24.82 28.64 -30.58
N ALA A 687 -24.14 28.77 -29.45
CA ALA A 687 -23.44 30.00 -29.01
C ALA A 687 -21.90 29.87 -28.94
N LEU A 688 -21.36 28.67 -29.17
CA LEU A 688 -19.91 28.45 -29.13
C LEU A 688 -19.23 29.18 -30.32
N LEU A 689 -18.33 30.11 -30.00
CA LEU A 689 -17.56 30.82 -31.01
C LEU A 689 -16.24 30.12 -31.37
N PRO A 690 -15.78 30.21 -32.62
CA PRO A 690 -14.44 29.79 -33.02
C PRO A 690 -13.36 30.53 -32.21
N VAL A 691 -12.24 29.87 -31.86
CA VAL A 691 -11.14 30.44 -31.06
C VAL A 691 -10.56 31.72 -31.71
N ALA A 692 -10.60 31.84 -33.04
CA ALA A 692 -10.17 33.00 -33.78
C ALA A 692 -10.96 34.30 -33.44
N ASP A 693 -12.21 34.14 -33.00
CA ASP A 693 -13.12 35.25 -32.66
C ASP A 693 -13.06 35.63 -31.16
N TRP A 694 -12.16 34.99 -30.39
CA TRP A 694 -12.01 35.24 -28.96
C TRP A 694 -11.07 36.41 -28.68
N ALA A 695 -11.27 37.04 -27.52
CA ALA A 695 -10.28 37.99 -27.00
C ALA A 695 -8.97 37.27 -26.66
N GLU A 696 -7.86 37.98 -26.76
CA GLU A 696 -6.54 37.39 -26.54
C GLU A 696 -6.37 36.79 -25.14
N ILE A 697 -6.97 37.39 -24.11
CA ILE A 697 -6.96 36.84 -22.73
C ILE A 697 -7.71 35.50 -22.63
N ASP A 698 -8.78 35.29 -23.41
CA ASP A 698 -9.53 34.03 -23.45
C ASP A 698 -8.69 32.90 -24.09
N ARG A 699 -7.99 33.28 -25.18
CA ARG A 699 -7.02 32.37 -25.83
C ARG A 699 -5.86 32.00 -24.91
N TYR A 700 -5.38 32.97 -24.12
CA TYR A 700 -4.37 32.71 -23.09
C TYR A 700 -4.87 31.80 -22.00
N ALA A 701 -6.10 31.98 -21.51
CA ALA A 701 -6.71 31.05 -20.53
C ALA A 701 -6.88 29.63 -21.09
N LEU A 702 -7.20 29.50 -22.38
CA LEU A 702 -7.22 28.20 -23.07
C LEU A 702 -5.83 27.55 -23.11
N ALA A 703 -4.77 28.32 -23.44
CA ALA A 703 -3.40 27.82 -23.44
C ALA A 703 -2.95 27.34 -22.04
N LEU A 704 -3.29 28.08 -20.98
CA LEU A 704 -3.04 27.67 -19.59
C LEU A 704 -3.80 26.37 -19.25
N THR A 705 -5.05 26.23 -19.70
CA THR A 705 -5.89 25.04 -19.48
C THR A 705 -5.30 23.82 -20.18
N ARG A 706 -4.79 23.98 -21.40
CA ARG A 706 -4.13 22.92 -22.16
C ARG A 706 -2.86 22.42 -21.43
N ARG A 707 -2.05 23.36 -20.91
CA ARG A 707 -0.86 23.00 -20.12
C ARG A 707 -1.22 22.26 -18.83
N LEU A 708 -2.24 22.74 -18.12
CA LEU A 708 -2.77 22.05 -16.94
C LEU A 708 -3.20 20.62 -17.27
N GLN A 709 -3.98 20.44 -18.34
CA GLN A 709 -4.46 19.11 -18.73
C GLN A 709 -3.30 18.17 -19.06
N ALA A 710 -2.34 18.60 -19.87
CA ALA A 710 -1.17 17.80 -20.24
C ALA A 710 -0.35 17.39 -19.00
N GLN A 711 -0.16 18.30 -18.04
CA GLN A 711 0.51 18.01 -16.79
C GLN A 711 -0.26 16.99 -15.95
N CYS A 712 -1.57 17.22 -15.77
CA CYS A 712 -2.40 16.32 -14.96
C CYS A 712 -2.49 14.91 -15.57
N GLU A 713 -2.62 14.78 -16.90
CA GLU A 713 -2.62 13.49 -17.59
C GLU A 713 -1.29 12.74 -17.37
N ALA A 714 -0.15 13.45 -17.45
CA ALA A 714 1.16 12.90 -17.18
C ALA A 714 1.30 12.47 -15.70
N ASP A 715 0.81 13.26 -14.75
CA ASP A 715 0.87 12.96 -13.32
C ASP A 715 -0.06 11.78 -12.95
N TYR A 716 -1.25 11.68 -13.54
CA TYR A 716 -2.12 10.49 -13.43
C TYR A 716 -1.44 9.23 -13.99
N ALA A 717 -0.75 9.36 -15.13
CA ALA A 717 -0.06 8.23 -15.75
C ALA A 717 1.08 7.69 -14.86
N ARG A 718 1.73 8.56 -14.07
CA ARG A 718 2.79 8.22 -13.10
C ARG A 718 2.27 7.91 -11.70
N PHE A 719 0.94 7.99 -11.48
CA PHE A 719 0.29 7.80 -10.18
C PHE A 719 0.68 8.86 -9.13
N GLU A 720 1.05 10.08 -9.55
CA GLU A 720 1.45 11.21 -8.69
C GLU A 720 0.27 12.14 -8.39
N PHE A 721 -0.78 11.63 -7.71
CA PHE A 721 -2.06 12.33 -7.52
C PHE A 721 -1.95 13.62 -6.72
N HIS A 722 -1.01 13.72 -5.79
CA HIS A 722 -0.77 14.95 -5.03
C HIS A 722 -0.35 16.12 -5.93
N ARG A 723 0.37 15.84 -7.03
CA ARG A 723 0.72 16.87 -8.04
C ARG A 723 -0.50 17.30 -8.84
N VAL A 724 -1.41 16.37 -9.16
CA VAL A 724 -2.68 16.72 -9.83
C VAL A 724 -3.49 17.66 -8.95
N VAL A 725 -3.66 17.34 -7.65
CA VAL A 725 -4.38 18.21 -6.71
C VAL A 725 -3.72 19.58 -6.62
N GLN A 726 -2.39 19.64 -6.48
CA GLN A 726 -1.65 20.90 -6.41
C GLN A 726 -1.79 21.72 -7.69
N ALA A 727 -1.66 21.10 -8.87
CA ALA A 727 -1.77 21.81 -10.15
C ALA A 727 -3.18 22.38 -10.36
N VAL A 728 -4.23 21.59 -10.09
CA VAL A 728 -5.62 22.06 -10.19
C VAL A 728 -5.91 23.15 -9.18
N GLN A 729 -5.42 23.04 -7.95
CA GLN A 729 -5.60 24.04 -6.90
C GLN A 729 -4.92 25.36 -7.27
N SER A 730 -3.67 25.33 -7.74
CA SER A 730 -2.92 26.53 -8.17
C SER A 730 -3.60 27.20 -9.36
N PHE A 731 -3.99 26.42 -10.37
CA PHE A 731 -4.73 26.91 -11.52
C PHE A 731 -6.05 27.61 -11.14
N CYS A 732 -6.84 26.96 -10.27
CA CYS A 732 -8.11 27.55 -9.80
C CYS A 732 -7.91 28.83 -8.97
N ALA A 733 -6.85 28.88 -8.14
CA ALA A 733 -6.61 30.04 -7.26
C ALA A 733 -5.91 31.19 -7.98
N GLU A 734 -4.84 30.91 -8.72
CA GLU A 734 -3.92 31.91 -9.25
C GLU A 734 -4.25 32.28 -10.69
N ASP A 735 -4.42 31.30 -11.58
CA ASP A 735 -4.65 31.56 -12.99
C ASP A 735 -6.10 31.95 -13.25
N LEU A 736 -7.06 31.25 -12.66
CA LEU A 736 -8.47 31.61 -12.80
C LEU A 736 -8.86 32.67 -11.78
N GLY A 737 -8.84 32.39 -10.49
CA GLY A 737 -9.46 33.22 -9.46
C GLY A 737 -8.85 34.61 -9.33
N ALA A 738 -7.54 34.69 -9.17
CA ALA A 738 -6.81 35.97 -8.96
C ALA A 738 -6.52 36.75 -10.25
N PHE A 739 -6.63 36.09 -11.41
CA PHE A 739 -6.32 36.71 -12.69
C PHE A 739 -7.51 36.70 -13.65
N TYR A 740 -7.77 35.59 -14.33
CA TYR A 740 -8.68 35.55 -15.47
C TYR A 740 -10.12 35.88 -15.09
N LEU A 741 -10.69 35.17 -14.11
CA LEU A 741 -12.08 35.41 -13.70
C LEU A 741 -12.29 36.77 -13.04
N ASP A 742 -11.27 37.35 -12.40
CA ASP A 742 -11.35 38.67 -11.81
C ASP A 742 -11.49 39.74 -12.88
N ILE A 743 -10.70 39.66 -13.95
CA ILE A 743 -10.76 40.56 -15.10
C ILE A 743 -12.09 40.41 -15.87
N LEU A 744 -12.57 39.18 -16.01
CA LEU A 744 -13.78 38.88 -16.78
C LEU A 744 -15.07 39.41 -16.18
N LYS A 745 -15.14 39.74 -14.90
CA LYS A 745 -16.38 40.19 -14.23
C LYS A 745 -17.04 41.37 -14.96
N ASP A 746 -16.25 42.39 -15.38
CA ASP A 746 -16.77 43.50 -16.12
C ASP A 746 -17.42 43.08 -17.44
N ARG A 747 -16.70 42.26 -18.22
CA ARG A 747 -17.16 41.81 -19.54
C ARG A 747 -18.38 40.89 -19.42
N LEU A 748 -18.35 39.92 -18.51
CA LEU A 748 -19.46 38.97 -18.32
C LEU A 748 -20.75 39.67 -17.86
N TYR A 749 -20.63 40.71 -16.99
CA TYR A 749 -21.80 41.28 -16.33
C TYR A 749 -22.34 42.55 -17.04
N THR A 750 -21.48 43.28 -17.77
CA THR A 750 -21.86 44.62 -18.28
C THR A 750 -21.96 44.73 -19.81
N THR A 751 -21.46 43.75 -20.57
CA THR A 751 -21.65 43.72 -22.02
C THR A 751 -23.07 43.27 -22.43
N ALA A 752 -23.44 43.37 -23.71
CA ALA A 752 -24.69 42.88 -24.23
C ALA A 752 -24.81 41.34 -23.95
N ALA A 753 -25.99 40.86 -23.58
CA ALA A 753 -26.22 39.51 -23.12
C ALA A 753 -25.79 38.44 -24.14
N ASP A 754 -26.08 38.69 -25.42
CA ASP A 754 -25.75 37.86 -26.57
C ASP A 754 -24.59 38.41 -27.42
N GLY A 755 -23.93 39.47 -26.94
CA GLY A 755 -22.82 40.12 -27.64
C GLY A 755 -21.58 39.26 -27.79
N GLN A 756 -20.84 39.43 -28.89
CA GLN A 756 -19.62 38.65 -29.18
C GLN A 756 -18.61 38.65 -28.03
N ALA A 757 -18.37 39.80 -27.37
CA ALA A 757 -17.41 39.89 -26.26
C ALA A 757 -17.78 38.99 -25.09
N ARG A 758 -19.09 38.84 -24.78
CA ARG A 758 -19.56 37.92 -23.72
C ARG A 758 -19.52 36.48 -24.17
N ARG A 759 -20.01 36.19 -25.38
CA ARG A 759 -20.01 34.82 -25.92
C ARG A 759 -18.61 34.26 -26.11
N ALA A 760 -17.60 35.04 -26.44
CA ALA A 760 -16.22 34.63 -26.49
C ALA A 760 -15.72 34.20 -25.10
N ALA A 761 -15.97 35.00 -24.07
CA ALA A 761 -15.63 34.64 -22.68
C ALA A 761 -16.36 33.35 -22.24
N GLN A 762 -17.67 33.25 -22.52
CA GLN A 762 -18.44 32.05 -22.17
C GLN A 762 -17.95 30.78 -22.92
N SER A 763 -17.51 30.91 -24.17
CA SER A 763 -16.90 29.82 -24.93
C SER A 763 -15.62 29.32 -24.25
N ALA A 764 -14.75 30.25 -23.80
CA ALA A 764 -13.55 29.88 -23.05
C ALA A 764 -13.91 29.20 -21.70
N LEU A 765 -14.85 29.79 -20.94
CA LEU A 765 -15.31 29.20 -19.67
C LEU A 765 -15.91 27.80 -19.86
N TRP A 766 -16.63 27.57 -20.94
CA TRP A 766 -17.15 26.24 -21.30
C TRP A 766 -16.03 25.21 -21.45
N HIS A 767 -15.02 25.50 -22.28
CA HIS A 767 -13.89 24.58 -22.47
C HIS A 767 -13.10 24.35 -21.19
N ILE A 768 -12.88 25.38 -20.37
CA ILE A 768 -12.25 25.27 -19.06
C ILE A 768 -13.07 24.34 -18.15
N THR A 769 -14.40 24.51 -18.13
CA THR A 769 -15.31 23.69 -17.31
C THR A 769 -15.27 22.23 -17.76
N GLN A 770 -15.36 21.97 -19.08
CA GLN A 770 -15.28 20.62 -19.63
C GLN A 770 -13.97 19.91 -19.28
N THR A 771 -12.86 20.65 -19.25
CA THR A 771 -11.56 20.13 -18.87
C THR A 771 -11.50 19.85 -17.35
N LEU A 772 -11.82 20.85 -16.54
CA LEU A 772 -11.70 20.73 -15.08
C LEU A 772 -12.57 19.62 -14.50
N VAL A 773 -13.82 19.48 -14.97
CA VAL A 773 -14.73 18.44 -14.46
C VAL A 773 -14.18 17.04 -14.68
N ARG A 774 -13.52 16.80 -15.83
CA ARG A 774 -12.88 15.51 -16.11
C ARG A 774 -11.60 15.33 -15.31
N LEU A 775 -10.77 16.35 -15.19
CA LEU A 775 -9.52 16.28 -14.41
C LEU A 775 -9.76 15.98 -12.93
N ILE A 776 -10.86 16.49 -12.36
CA ILE A 776 -11.18 16.24 -10.95
C ILE A 776 -12.00 14.95 -10.74
N ALA A 777 -12.63 14.39 -11.77
CA ALA A 777 -13.55 13.25 -11.64
C ALA A 777 -12.94 12.00 -10.97
N PRO A 778 -11.66 11.64 -11.17
CA PRO A 778 -11.06 10.55 -10.44
C PRO A 778 -10.98 10.78 -8.93
N ILE A 779 -10.86 12.02 -8.48
CA ILE A 779 -10.64 12.42 -7.09
C ILE A 779 -11.94 12.89 -6.45
N LEU A 780 -12.57 13.94 -7.02
CA LEU A 780 -13.83 14.54 -6.55
C LEU A 780 -15.02 13.96 -7.34
N ALA A 781 -15.21 12.64 -7.17
CA ALA A 781 -16.11 11.84 -7.98
C ALA A 781 -17.58 12.31 -7.90
N PHE A 782 -18.06 12.69 -6.72
CA PHE A 782 -19.43 13.12 -6.51
C PHE A 782 -19.67 14.55 -7.02
N THR A 783 -18.73 15.45 -6.77
CA THR A 783 -18.80 16.83 -7.28
C THR A 783 -18.72 16.87 -8.81
N ALA A 784 -17.89 16.03 -9.41
CA ALA A 784 -17.81 15.93 -10.86
C ALA A 784 -19.12 15.45 -11.49
N GLU A 785 -19.76 14.45 -10.91
CA GLU A 785 -21.09 13.97 -11.36
C GLU A 785 -22.19 15.03 -11.16
N GLU A 786 -22.17 15.77 -10.04
CA GLU A 786 -23.08 16.89 -9.82
C GLU A 786 -22.96 17.95 -10.93
N ILE A 787 -21.73 18.32 -11.27
CA ILE A 787 -21.47 19.29 -12.35
C ILE A 787 -21.89 18.72 -13.69
N TRP A 788 -21.56 17.46 -13.95
CA TRP A 788 -21.87 16.80 -15.22
C TRP A 788 -23.38 16.74 -15.50
N GLY A 789 -24.18 16.45 -14.49
CA GLY A 789 -25.64 16.49 -14.59
C GLY A 789 -26.18 17.89 -14.91
N LEU A 790 -25.53 18.95 -14.42
CA LEU A 790 -25.90 20.34 -14.76
C LEU A 790 -25.47 20.73 -16.18
N LEU A 791 -24.40 20.14 -16.71
CA LEU A 791 -23.95 20.38 -18.10
C LEU A 791 -24.78 19.60 -19.14
N HIS A 792 -25.52 18.58 -18.69
CA HIS A 792 -26.37 17.73 -19.54
C HIS A 792 -27.78 17.62 -18.97
N PRO A 793 -28.52 18.75 -18.88
CA PRO A 793 -29.86 18.77 -18.29
C PRO A 793 -30.82 17.89 -19.09
N GLY A 794 -31.60 17.07 -18.41
CA GLY A 794 -32.59 16.16 -19.00
C GLY A 794 -32.03 14.80 -19.46
N ASP A 795 -30.73 14.56 -19.35
CA ASP A 795 -30.13 13.25 -19.55
C ASP A 795 -29.74 12.62 -18.21
N GLU A 796 -30.68 11.92 -17.58
CA GLU A 796 -30.45 11.18 -16.32
C GLU A 796 -29.43 10.04 -16.46
N SER A 797 -29.11 9.66 -17.70
CA SER A 797 -28.13 8.62 -17.99
C SER A 797 -26.72 9.18 -18.12
N ALA A 798 -26.52 10.50 -18.24
CA ALA A 798 -25.21 11.11 -18.39
C ALA A 798 -24.30 10.86 -17.18
N SER A 799 -23.05 10.52 -17.43
CA SER A 799 -22.00 10.43 -16.43
C SER A 799 -20.66 10.87 -17.02
N VAL A 800 -19.87 11.59 -16.26
CA VAL A 800 -18.51 12.00 -16.69
C VAL A 800 -17.64 10.78 -16.98
N MET A 801 -17.88 9.66 -16.33
CA MET A 801 -17.13 8.40 -16.50
C MET A 801 -17.42 7.67 -17.82
N LEU A 802 -18.42 8.09 -18.57
CA LEU A 802 -18.68 7.60 -19.94
C LEU A 802 -17.91 8.36 -21.02
N SER A 803 -17.17 9.41 -20.62
CA SER A 803 -16.32 10.23 -21.50
C SER A 803 -14.85 9.83 -21.43
N THR A 804 -14.01 10.50 -22.21
CA THR A 804 -12.55 10.49 -22.13
C THR A 804 -12.03 11.88 -21.77
N TRP A 805 -10.70 12.05 -21.60
CA TRP A 805 -10.10 13.36 -21.47
C TRP A 805 -10.60 14.32 -22.54
N TYR A 806 -10.80 15.57 -22.20
CA TYR A 806 -11.40 16.55 -23.10
C TYR A 806 -10.43 16.94 -24.22
N SER A 807 -10.93 16.98 -25.45
CA SER A 807 -10.17 17.45 -26.60
C SER A 807 -10.30 18.97 -26.72
N LEU A 808 -9.32 19.69 -26.23
CA LEU A 808 -9.29 21.16 -26.32
C LEU A 808 -9.03 21.63 -27.75
N PRO A 809 -9.70 22.69 -28.23
CA PRO A 809 -9.45 23.23 -29.55
C PRO A 809 -8.01 23.73 -29.70
N GLU A 810 -7.41 23.48 -30.86
CA GLU A 810 -6.06 23.97 -31.16
C GLU A 810 -6.07 25.47 -31.47
N GLN A 811 -4.94 26.10 -31.19
CA GLN A 811 -4.69 27.51 -31.56
C GLN A 811 -3.22 27.70 -31.95
N PRO A 812 -2.93 28.62 -32.88
CA PRO A 812 -1.56 28.95 -33.26
C PRO A 812 -0.85 29.77 -32.18
N ASP A 813 0.46 29.74 -32.17
CA ASP A 813 1.35 30.68 -31.43
C ASP A 813 1.17 30.67 -29.90
N GLU A 814 0.79 29.53 -29.29
CA GLU A 814 0.57 29.43 -27.83
C GLU A 814 1.78 29.88 -26.99
N ASP A 815 3.00 29.56 -27.42
CA ASP A 815 4.21 29.95 -26.68
C ASP A 815 4.45 31.47 -26.73
N ALA A 816 4.23 32.11 -27.89
CA ALA A 816 4.31 33.55 -28.02
C ALA A 816 3.23 34.26 -27.18
N LEU A 817 2.01 33.72 -27.21
CA LEU A 817 0.90 34.20 -26.38
C LEU A 817 1.23 34.09 -24.88
N HIS A 818 1.78 32.94 -24.47
CA HIS A 818 2.19 32.73 -23.07
C HIS A 818 3.27 33.71 -22.64
N ALA A 819 4.33 33.92 -23.46
CA ALA A 819 5.40 34.87 -23.16
C ALA A 819 4.87 36.31 -23.02
N ARG A 820 3.99 36.71 -23.93
CA ARG A 820 3.34 38.01 -23.90
C ARG A 820 2.54 38.26 -22.62
N TRP A 821 1.67 37.32 -22.27
CA TRP A 821 0.82 37.44 -21.08
C TRP A 821 1.56 37.24 -19.76
N THR A 822 2.68 36.56 -19.75
CA THR A 822 3.59 36.51 -18.57
C THR A 822 4.10 37.91 -18.22
N ASN A 823 4.52 38.69 -19.23
CA ASN A 823 4.96 40.05 -19.03
C ASN A 823 3.82 40.96 -18.55
N LEU A 824 2.62 40.83 -19.14
CA LEU A 824 1.44 41.59 -18.74
C LEU A 824 0.98 41.25 -17.31
N ARG A 825 1.02 39.99 -16.91
CA ARG A 825 0.73 39.56 -15.51
C ARG A 825 1.72 40.14 -14.51
N ALA A 826 3.02 40.22 -14.86
CA ALA A 826 4.04 40.82 -14.01
C ALA A 826 3.77 42.32 -13.80
N LEU A 827 3.41 43.06 -14.87
CA LEU A 827 2.97 44.45 -14.76
C LEU A 827 1.72 44.60 -13.89
N ARG A 828 0.68 43.76 -14.14
CA ARG A 828 -0.54 43.82 -13.33
C ARG A 828 -0.26 43.65 -11.85
N ALA A 829 0.66 42.74 -11.50
CA ALA A 829 1.06 42.54 -10.09
C ALA A 829 1.73 43.79 -9.50
N GLN A 830 2.51 44.59 -10.28
CA GLN A 830 3.06 45.88 -9.84
C GLN A 830 1.96 46.91 -9.60
N VAL A 831 1.06 47.05 -10.55
CA VAL A 831 -0.07 47.99 -10.46
C VAL A 831 -0.98 47.70 -9.28
N LEU A 832 -1.30 46.42 -9.04
CA LEU A 832 -2.11 46.02 -7.90
C LEU A 832 -1.46 46.33 -6.55
N ARG A 833 -0.13 46.23 -6.44
CA ARG A 833 0.59 46.65 -5.22
C ARG A 833 0.42 48.18 -5.00
N GLU A 834 0.61 49.00 -6.03
CA GLU A 834 0.43 50.45 -5.91
C GLU A 834 -1.02 50.85 -5.62
N MET A 835 -2.00 50.15 -6.22
CA MET A 835 -3.42 50.31 -5.87
C MET A 835 -3.72 49.99 -4.41
N GLU A 836 -3.07 48.93 -3.84
CA GLU A 836 -3.23 48.59 -2.44
C GLU A 836 -2.60 49.64 -1.51
N VAL A 837 -1.44 50.18 -1.88
CA VAL A 837 -0.84 51.34 -1.16
C VAL A 837 -1.80 52.52 -1.17
N ALA A 838 -2.37 52.86 -2.35
CA ALA A 838 -3.33 53.95 -2.49
C ALA A 838 -4.62 53.70 -1.67
N ARG A 839 -5.10 52.47 -1.62
CA ARG A 839 -6.27 52.04 -0.81
C ARG A 839 -5.99 52.20 0.68
N SER A 840 -4.85 51.68 1.13
CA SER A 840 -4.42 51.76 2.52
C SER A 840 -4.22 53.22 3.00
N ALA A 841 -3.80 54.11 2.08
CA ALA A 841 -3.69 55.56 2.31
C ALA A 841 -5.04 56.28 2.26
N GLY A 842 -6.15 55.60 1.93
CA GLY A 842 -7.47 56.17 1.81
C GLY A 842 -7.66 57.07 0.53
N LEU A 843 -6.74 57.00 -0.42
CA LEU A 843 -6.83 57.73 -1.68
C LEU A 843 -7.91 57.18 -2.62
N ILE A 844 -8.11 55.87 -2.62
CA ILE A 844 -9.16 55.20 -3.38
C ILE A 844 -9.93 54.20 -2.48
N GLY A 845 -11.24 54.07 -2.73
CA GLY A 845 -12.09 53.10 -2.05
C GLY A 845 -12.24 51.76 -2.78
N SER A 846 -12.02 51.74 -4.07
CA SER A 846 -12.05 50.55 -4.95
C SER A 846 -11.11 50.72 -6.14
N SER A 847 -10.69 49.58 -6.75
CA SER A 847 -9.82 49.62 -7.95
C SER A 847 -10.43 50.42 -9.11
N LEU A 848 -11.74 50.30 -9.31
CA LEU A 848 -12.43 51.08 -10.35
C LEU A 848 -12.48 52.60 -10.09
N GLN A 849 -12.10 53.09 -8.90
CA GLN A 849 -11.93 54.53 -8.66
C GLN A 849 -10.54 54.99 -9.10
N ALA A 850 -9.63 54.12 -9.42
CA ALA A 850 -8.25 54.45 -9.76
C ALA A 850 -8.12 54.88 -11.23
N GLU A 851 -7.29 55.87 -11.45
CA GLU A 851 -6.61 56.17 -12.72
C GLU A 851 -5.14 55.85 -12.53
N VAL A 852 -4.56 55.10 -13.48
CA VAL A 852 -3.19 54.60 -13.43
C VAL A 852 -2.35 55.33 -14.45
N GLU A 853 -1.22 55.88 -14.03
CA GLU A 853 -0.20 56.43 -14.91
C GLU A 853 0.98 55.46 -14.98
N LEU A 854 1.33 55.06 -16.19
CA LEU A 854 2.41 54.11 -16.47
C LEU A 854 3.48 54.81 -17.29
N GLY A 855 4.72 54.77 -16.80
CA GLY A 855 5.91 55.11 -17.58
C GLY A 855 6.64 53.85 -17.98
N ALA A 856 6.83 53.60 -19.27
CA ALA A 856 7.49 52.40 -19.78
C ALA A 856 8.47 52.71 -20.90
N VAL A 857 9.51 51.89 -21.06
CA VAL A 857 10.57 52.02 -22.08
C VAL A 857 10.43 50.95 -23.17
N GLY A 858 10.96 51.25 -24.34
CA GLY A 858 11.24 50.31 -25.41
C GLY A 858 10.12 49.35 -25.77
N GLU A 859 10.44 48.03 -25.75
CA GLU A 859 9.49 46.97 -26.09
C GLU A 859 8.31 46.88 -25.10
N ARG A 860 8.53 47.21 -23.84
CA ARG A 860 7.46 47.21 -22.83
C ARG A 860 6.41 48.27 -23.12
N HIS A 861 6.84 49.49 -23.52
CA HIS A 861 5.92 50.50 -23.95
C HIS A 861 5.09 50.05 -25.15
N ALA A 862 5.75 49.51 -26.20
CA ALA A 862 5.07 49.01 -27.40
C ALA A 862 4.07 47.90 -27.07
N LEU A 863 4.41 46.96 -26.14
CA LEU A 863 3.51 45.94 -25.64
C LEU A 863 2.24 46.54 -25.03
N LEU A 864 2.38 47.53 -24.14
CA LEU A 864 1.26 48.16 -23.45
C LEU A 864 0.41 49.01 -24.38
N GLU A 865 1.05 49.77 -25.27
CA GLU A 865 0.39 50.58 -26.29
C GLU A 865 -0.47 49.74 -27.22
N SER A 866 -0.05 48.49 -27.54
CA SER A 866 -0.81 47.58 -28.38
C SER A 866 -2.18 47.20 -27.81
N LEU A 867 -2.38 47.26 -26.48
CA LEU A 867 -3.66 46.97 -25.84
C LEU A 867 -4.65 48.14 -25.91
N GLY A 868 -4.17 49.36 -26.15
CA GLY A 868 -4.99 50.59 -26.23
C GLY A 868 -5.85 50.79 -24.96
N ASP A 869 -7.11 51.19 -25.15
CA ASP A 869 -8.06 51.40 -24.02
C ASP A 869 -8.40 50.11 -23.24
N GLU A 870 -8.16 48.94 -23.83
CA GLU A 870 -8.41 47.67 -23.14
C GLU A 870 -7.44 47.35 -21.99
N LEU A 871 -6.27 48.07 -21.94
CA LEU A 871 -5.33 47.99 -20.84
C LEU A 871 -5.99 48.27 -19.47
N ARG A 872 -6.96 49.18 -19.42
CA ARG A 872 -7.68 49.50 -18.18
C ARG A 872 -8.53 48.33 -17.65
N PHE A 873 -9.06 47.47 -18.54
CA PHE A 873 -9.84 46.33 -18.12
C PHE A 873 -8.96 45.25 -17.54
N MET A 874 -7.78 45.02 -18.17
CA MET A 874 -6.77 44.12 -17.63
C MET A 874 -6.32 44.55 -16.23
N LEU A 875 -6.18 45.86 -15.97
CA LEU A 875 -5.77 46.44 -14.69
C LEU A 875 -6.93 46.69 -13.73
N ILE A 876 -8.19 46.54 -14.18
CA ILE A 876 -9.42 46.82 -13.39
C ILE A 876 -9.39 48.30 -12.90
N ALA A 877 -9.05 49.22 -13.76
CA ALA A 877 -8.97 50.66 -13.52
C ALA A 877 -9.97 51.45 -14.38
N SER A 878 -10.33 52.68 -14.01
CA SER A 878 -11.21 53.53 -14.81
C SER A 878 -10.49 54.13 -16.02
N ALA A 879 -9.22 54.46 -15.89
CA ALA A 879 -8.36 54.92 -16.95
C ALA A 879 -6.89 54.50 -16.76
N VAL A 880 -6.17 54.38 -17.88
CA VAL A 880 -4.73 54.15 -17.88
C VAL A 880 -4.10 55.14 -18.84
N ASN A 881 -3.15 55.95 -18.35
CA ASN A 881 -2.36 56.88 -19.11
C ASN A 881 -0.95 56.34 -19.30
N LEU A 882 -0.63 55.90 -20.51
CA LEU A 882 0.68 55.38 -20.84
C LEU A 882 1.59 56.48 -21.39
N THR A 883 2.78 56.60 -20.85
CA THR A 883 3.80 57.56 -21.26
C THR A 883 5.09 56.82 -21.65
N ARG A 884 5.62 57.13 -22.82
CA ARG A 884 6.94 56.62 -23.18
C ARG A 884 8.02 57.41 -22.44
N VAL A 885 8.84 56.74 -21.68
CA VAL A 885 10.01 57.32 -20.99
C VAL A 885 11.28 56.98 -21.75
N GLY A 886 12.31 57.81 -21.58
CA GLY A 886 13.60 57.55 -22.23
C GLY A 886 14.33 56.34 -21.63
N GLU A 887 15.24 55.74 -22.38
CA GLU A 887 15.98 54.53 -21.89
C GLU A 887 16.84 54.79 -20.64
N ALA A 888 17.13 56.07 -20.35
CA ALA A 888 17.87 56.48 -19.16
C ALA A 888 16.94 56.81 -17.96
N ASP A 889 15.63 56.82 -18.16
CA ASP A 889 14.66 57.20 -17.14
C ASP A 889 14.13 55.94 -16.45
N GLU A 890 13.69 56.07 -15.18
CA GLU A 890 13.05 54.96 -14.45
C GLU A 890 11.61 54.79 -14.90
N GLU A 891 11.26 53.53 -15.14
CA GLU A 891 9.86 53.14 -15.32
C GLU A 891 9.07 53.38 -14.01
N PHE A 892 7.81 53.79 -14.11
CA PHE A 892 7.01 54.10 -12.95
C PHE A 892 5.55 53.63 -13.08
N VAL A 893 4.94 53.38 -11.92
CA VAL A 893 3.50 53.15 -11.75
C VAL A 893 3.02 54.20 -10.72
N ARG A 894 2.02 54.99 -11.07
CA ARG A 894 1.39 55.95 -10.16
C ARG A 894 -0.11 55.77 -10.18
N VAL A 895 -0.73 55.83 -9.01
CA VAL A 895 -2.18 55.66 -8.84
C VAL A 895 -2.77 56.93 -8.25
N ARG A 896 -3.82 57.42 -8.89
CA ARG A 896 -4.59 58.56 -8.36
C ARG A 896 -6.09 58.26 -8.35
N ALA A 897 -6.87 58.92 -7.51
CA ALA A 897 -8.32 58.86 -7.55
C ALA A 897 -8.87 59.57 -8.77
N SER A 898 -9.81 58.94 -9.47
CA SER A 898 -10.49 59.61 -10.59
C SER A 898 -11.38 60.75 -10.07
N ALA A 899 -11.28 61.90 -10.75
CA ALA A 899 -12.16 63.08 -10.51
C ALA A 899 -13.49 62.98 -11.28
N HIS A 900 -13.66 61.97 -12.13
CA HIS A 900 -14.85 61.84 -12.98
C HIS A 900 -16.03 61.24 -12.20
N ARG A 901 -17.23 61.34 -12.81
CA ARG A 901 -18.46 60.75 -12.26
C ARG A 901 -18.47 59.22 -12.42
N LYS A 902 -19.00 58.54 -11.46
CA LYS A 902 -19.17 57.07 -11.46
C LYS A 902 -20.38 56.68 -12.30
N CYS A 903 -20.19 55.79 -13.24
CA CYS A 903 -21.30 55.14 -13.94
C CYS A 903 -22.02 54.18 -12.99
N VAL A 904 -23.34 54.28 -12.82
CA VAL A 904 -24.12 53.46 -11.87
C VAL A 904 -24.24 52.02 -12.27
N ARG A 905 -23.97 51.67 -13.55
CA ARG A 905 -24.08 50.28 -14.08
C ARG A 905 -22.74 49.55 -14.04
N CYS A 906 -21.67 50.06 -14.67
CA CYS A 906 -20.39 49.38 -14.72
C CYS A 906 -19.40 49.79 -13.62
N TRP A 907 -19.73 50.82 -12.84
CA TRP A 907 -18.96 51.39 -11.72
C TRP A 907 -17.62 52.04 -12.08
N HIS A 908 -17.26 52.14 -13.38
CA HIS A 908 -16.11 52.95 -13.82
C HIS A 908 -16.39 54.44 -13.66
N TYR A 909 -15.38 55.19 -13.36
CA TYR A 909 -15.39 56.67 -13.30
C TYR A 909 -14.96 57.18 -14.68
N ARG A 910 -15.91 57.84 -15.40
CA ARG A 910 -15.69 58.25 -16.79
C ARG A 910 -16.12 59.68 -17.05
N ALA A 911 -15.38 60.40 -17.91
CA ALA A 911 -15.68 61.79 -18.30
C ALA A 911 -17.02 61.91 -19.07
N ASP A 912 -17.43 60.85 -19.75
CA ASP A 912 -18.66 60.79 -20.56
C ASP A 912 -19.92 60.42 -19.80
N VAL A 913 -19.84 60.20 -18.45
CA VAL A 913 -21.03 60.04 -17.63
C VAL A 913 -21.81 61.36 -17.56
N GLY A 914 -23.04 61.36 -18.04
CA GLY A 914 -23.91 62.55 -18.11
C GLY A 914 -23.88 63.25 -19.45
N SER A 915 -23.20 62.68 -20.44
CA SER A 915 -23.21 63.21 -21.83
C SER A 915 -24.51 62.91 -22.58
N ASP A 916 -25.22 61.86 -22.16
CA ASP A 916 -26.52 61.51 -22.77
C ASP A 916 -27.69 61.97 -21.87
N PRO A 917 -28.59 62.83 -22.39
CA PRO A 917 -29.73 63.36 -21.64
C PRO A 917 -30.77 62.30 -21.24
N GLU A 918 -30.93 61.20 -22.02
CA GLU A 918 -31.86 60.10 -21.72
C GLU A 918 -31.28 59.16 -20.65
N HIS A 919 -29.94 59.05 -20.57
CA HIS A 919 -29.23 58.18 -19.66
C HIS A 919 -28.11 58.88 -18.88
N PRO A 920 -28.41 59.98 -18.11
CA PRO A 920 -27.39 60.84 -17.50
C PRO A 920 -26.52 60.22 -16.41
N GLU A 921 -26.84 59.00 -15.98
CA GLU A 921 -26.07 58.24 -14.97
C GLU A 921 -25.17 57.13 -15.56
N LEU A 922 -25.24 56.93 -16.92
CA LEU A 922 -24.46 55.93 -17.63
C LEU A 922 -23.31 56.57 -18.39
N CYS A 923 -22.22 55.77 -18.57
CA CYS A 923 -21.17 56.08 -19.53
C CYS A 923 -21.57 55.63 -20.95
N GLY A 924 -20.98 56.19 -21.98
CA GLY A 924 -21.27 55.87 -23.39
C GLY A 924 -21.11 54.37 -23.72
N ARG A 925 -20.14 53.67 -23.07
CA ARG A 925 -19.98 52.23 -23.20
C ARG A 925 -21.22 51.47 -22.72
N CYS A 926 -21.76 51.81 -21.56
CA CYS A 926 -22.96 51.14 -21.04
C CYS A 926 -24.19 51.44 -21.90
N ILE A 927 -24.30 52.60 -22.46
CA ILE A 927 -25.37 52.99 -23.41
C ILE A 927 -25.26 52.14 -24.67
N GLY A 928 -24.04 52.04 -25.25
CA GLY A 928 -23.78 51.17 -26.41
C GLY A 928 -24.09 49.70 -26.19
N ASN A 929 -23.82 49.17 -24.98
CA ASN A 929 -24.13 47.80 -24.60
C ASN A 929 -25.61 47.54 -24.32
N LEU A 930 -26.39 48.55 -23.93
CA LEU A 930 -27.83 48.37 -23.63
C LEU A 930 -28.73 48.70 -24.83
N HIS A 931 -28.36 49.70 -25.62
CA HIS A 931 -29.22 50.27 -26.67
C HIS A 931 -28.56 50.28 -28.05
N GLY A 932 -27.28 49.90 -28.17
CA GLY A 932 -26.53 49.84 -29.40
C GLY A 932 -26.15 48.41 -29.82
N LEU A 933 -25.12 48.32 -30.68
CA LEU A 933 -24.61 47.04 -31.22
C LEU A 933 -23.75 46.27 -30.19
N GLY A 934 -23.56 46.81 -28.99
CA GLY A 934 -22.62 46.25 -28.02
C GLY A 934 -21.16 46.62 -28.33
N GLU A 935 -20.26 46.25 -27.41
CA GLU A 935 -18.83 46.45 -27.59
C GLU A 935 -18.12 45.22 -28.12
N THR A 936 -17.02 45.42 -28.84
CA THR A 936 -16.07 44.39 -29.24
C THR A 936 -14.83 44.49 -28.38
N ARG A 937 -14.22 43.33 -28.10
CA ARG A 937 -12.99 43.18 -27.32
C ARG A 937 -11.98 42.34 -28.09
N ARG A 938 -10.74 42.83 -28.14
CA ARG A 938 -9.65 42.13 -28.82
C ARG A 938 -8.67 41.51 -27.84
N TYR A 939 -8.40 42.18 -26.75
CA TYR A 939 -7.36 41.76 -25.79
C TYR A 939 -7.92 41.28 -24.44
N ALA A 940 -8.88 42.02 -23.81
CA ALA A 940 -9.30 41.73 -22.42
C ALA A 940 -10.80 41.95 -22.12
#